data_81736d1fc46cbfe07557509d9453aca7
#
_entry.id   81736d1fc46cbfe07557509d9453aca7
#
_cell.length_a   1.000
_cell.length_b   1.000
_cell.length_c   1.000
_cell.angle_alpha   90.00
_cell.angle_beta   90.00
_cell.angle_gamma   90.00
#
_symmetry.space_group_name_H-M   'P 1'
#
loop_
_entity.id
_entity.type
_entity.pdbx_description
1 polymer ?
#
loop_
_entity_poly.entity_id
_entity_poly.type
_entity_poly.pdbx_seq_one_letter_code
_entity_poly.pdbx_strand_id
1 'polypeptide(L)'
;MTRRDEYLYMLLPALHRMRDEVRGGPLRELLKVIGEQVQMIEKDIDRLYDNWFIETCDDWVVPYLGDLVGYRTLADAGLIADPTTPEARRQTRALVPRRDVADTIANRRRKGTVALLEELAADVTGWSARVVEFYSLLSRTQHLDHVRPGRARTVDLREGERLGRAGDDTAFDDLAHTIDVRRPLSHHTRGRYSVQSTGLFVWRLGSYPVTETPAHCIEREGSHCYSFSVLGNDTQLFVAPAAEPNPTHVAEEINVPAPLRRRALEHRVSEHPLRADASPTYYGAGRSVWVTVQDWPLRGHCGVVPAESVIPADLSDWHAYRAPRDHVLLDPQRGRLVFPPGQPPRRVSVGYRYGFSADMGGGEYRRQLSEPSGALVLRVRQRGRESGEYRTIKQAWRYWREIRRNPPEEATEVPRAVVIEVADSSVYEERLVLDLEPGEYVQLRAAPRCRPVLRLLDYRVDQPDPLHITGGAAARFVLDGFLVTGRGLVVAGHRPGGDRDAEDNSDSYGDGSNGMNVPPSRGYGEEATDGPSETPLDAPEPKTGDLCDVTIRHCTLVPGWDLECDCSPRRRDEPSITLDRTRARLVVEHSIIGSIVVSGDERRGDPGAVAISDTILDATSPDRLAFSSDDGRLAYSHLTVTCCTVVGEVRAHSVELVENSIFTSPLRVARRQLGCVRYTYLPPGSRTPRRYHCQPDAGIANAGDDVRAAQAERLRPTFTSLRYGHPGYGQLADAVPAEIWRGADDEAELGAFHDLYQPQRAANLRVRLDEYTPAGTESGIYFTT
;
A
#
# COMPACT_ATOMS: atom_id res chain seq x y z
N MET A 1 15.54 22.86 24.64
CA MET A 1 16.14 23.31 23.39
C MET A 1 16.73 24.73 23.48
N THR A 2 16.28 25.59 24.32
CA THR A 2 16.65 27.04 24.45
C THR A 2 18.04 27.35 24.99
N ARG A 3 18.82 26.40 25.48
CA ARG A 3 20.15 26.67 26.08
C ARG A 3 21.36 26.54 25.13
N ARG A 4 21.24 25.86 23.99
CA ARG A 4 22.36 25.70 23.05
C ARG A 4 22.49 26.86 22.06
N ASP A 5 21.39 27.47 21.66
CA ASP A 5 21.36 28.54 20.66
C ASP A 5 22.03 29.85 21.17
N GLU A 6 22.14 30.03 22.48
CA GLU A 6 22.76 31.20 23.11
C GLU A 6 24.15 30.93 23.69
N TYR A 7 24.71 29.73 23.45
CA TYR A 7 25.99 29.31 24.05
C TYR A 7 27.12 30.30 23.77
N LEU A 8 27.29 30.73 22.53
CA LEU A 8 28.35 31.71 22.15
C LEU A 8 28.13 33.06 22.80
N TYR A 9 26.88 33.51 22.95
CA TYR A 9 26.56 34.75 23.64
C TYR A 9 26.87 34.66 25.13
N MET A 10 26.64 33.52 25.75
CA MET A 10 26.94 33.30 27.18
C MET A 10 28.44 33.24 27.49
N LEU A 11 29.28 32.92 26.50
CA LEU A 11 30.74 32.98 26.65
C LEU A 11 31.27 34.42 26.72
N LEU A 12 30.49 35.41 26.31
CA LEU A 12 30.90 36.81 26.40
C LEU A 12 30.93 37.27 27.84
N PRO A 13 31.93 38.13 28.21
CA PRO A 13 31.95 38.81 29.51
C PRO A 13 30.63 39.59 29.76
N ALA A 14 30.18 39.60 31.00
CA ALA A 14 28.90 40.22 31.39
C ALA A 14 28.78 41.69 30.91
N LEU A 15 29.89 42.44 30.91
CA LEU A 15 29.90 43.83 30.46
C LEU A 15 29.44 43.99 29.01
N HIS A 16 29.84 43.08 28.12
CA HIS A 16 29.45 43.12 26.70
C HIS A 16 28.00 42.76 26.54
N ARG A 17 27.49 41.74 27.26
CA ARG A 17 26.08 41.34 27.25
C ARG A 17 25.17 42.48 27.74
N MET A 18 25.52 43.15 28.87
CA MET A 18 24.76 44.29 29.37
C MET A 18 24.71 45.47 28.40
N ARG A 19 25.84 45.76 27.69
CA ARG A 19 25.86 46.81 26.68
C ARG A 19 25.06 46.47 25.42
N ASP A 20 25.04 45.22 25.07
CA ASP A 20 24.28 44.71 23.94
C ASP A 20 22.78 44.78 24.21
N GLU A 21 22.33 44.36 25.43
CA GLU A 21 20.94 44.44 25.85
C GLU A 21 20.41 45.88 25.82
N VAL A 22 21.20 46.86 26.24
CA VAL A 22 20.82 48.28 26.17
C VAL A 22 20.64 48.77 24.74
N ARG A 23 21.27 48.09 23.73
CA ARG A 23 21.20 48.45 22.33
C ARG A 23 20.22 47.58 21.53
N GLY A 24 19.40 46.77 22.19
CA GLY A 24 18.42 45.89 21.56
C GLY A 24 18.94 44.53 21.09
N GLY A 25 20.14 44.15 21.50
CA GLY A 25 20.68 42.81 21.29
C GLY A 25 21.27 42.47 19.92
N PRO A 26 21.84 43.40 19.10
CA PRO A 26 22.34 43.09 17.78
C PRO A 26 23.52 42.10 17.79
N LEU A 27 24.34 42.13 18.85
CA LEU A 27 25.44 41.16 18.99
C LEU A 27 24.92 39.75 19.32
N ARG A 28 23.85 39.67 20.12
CA ARG A 28 23.15 38.41 20.42
C ARG A 28 22.61 37.77 19.15
N GLU A 29 21.98 38.54 18.25
CA GLU A 29 21.46 38.02 17.00
C GLU A 29 22.58 37.58 16.04
N LEU A 30 23.67 38.35 15.95
CA LEU A 30 24.85 37.96 15.16
C LEU A 30 25.45 36.64 15.67
N LEU A 31 25.65 36.53 16.98
CA LEU A 31 26.19 35.30 17.59
C LEU A 31 25.24 34.12 17.50
N LYS A 32 23.93 34.35 17.43
CA LYS A 32 22.97 33.29 17.14
C LYS A 32 23.17 32.70 15.74
N VAL A 33 23.31 33.52 14.71
CA VAL A 33 23.60 33.05 13.33
C VAL A 33 24.93 32.30 13.27
N ILE A 34 25.99 32.80 13.95
CA ILE A 34 27.27 32.10 14.06
C ILE A 34 27.10 30.77 14.81
N GLY A 35 26.28 30.76 15.88
CA GLY A 35 25.97 29.58 16.68
C GLY A 35 25.27 28.47 15.84
N GLU A 36 24.41 28.84 14.92
CA GLU A 36 23.78 27.90 13.99
C GLU A 36 24.82 27.18 13.11
N GLN A 37 25.84 27.92 12.64
CA GLN A 37 26.94 27.32 11.87
C GLN A 37 27.84 26.42 12.74
N VAL A 38 28.12 26.82 13.98
CA VAL A 38 28.88 25.99 14.93
C VAL A 38 28.12 24.70 15.26
N GLN A 39 26.80 24.78 15.48
CA GLN A 39 25.97 23.59 15.70
C GLN A 39 25.96 22.64 14.48
N MET A 40 26.03 23.16 13.26
CA MET A 40 26.17 22.34 12.07
C MET A 40 27.48 21.54 12.08
N ILE A 41 28.61 22.21 12.43
CA ILE A 41 29.91 21.55 12.56
C ILE A 41 29.91 20.50 13.70
N GLU A 42 29.31 20.83 14.84
CA GLU A 42 29.19 19.89 15.96
C GLU A 42 28.39 18.64 15.55
N LYS A 43 27.27 18.84 14.84
CA LYS A 43 26.48 17.73 14.30
C LYS A 43 27.26 16.88 13.31
N ASP A 44 28.10 17.49 12.49
CA ASP A 44 28.95 16.76 11.56
C ASP A 44 30.05 15.95 12.28
N ILE A 45 30.59 16.50 13.38
CA ILE A 45 31.53 15.76 14.26
C ILE A 45 30.83 14.57 14.92
N ASP A 46 29.63 14.76 15.46
CA ASP A 46 28.84 13.68 16.05
C ASP A 46 28.54 12.56 14.99
N ARG A 47 28.21 12.96 13.76
CA ARG A 47 28.04 12.03 12.64
C ARG A 47 29.30 11.27 12.27
N LEU A 48 30.48 11.88 12.37
CA LEU A 48 31.74 11.17 12.13
C LEU A 48 31.91 10.02 13.10
N TYR A 49 31.52 10.19 14.37
CA TYR A 49 31.57 9.11 15.35
C TYR A 49 30.54 8.00 15.02
N ASP A 50 29.29 8.39 14.72
CA ASP A 50 28.23 7.44 14.32
C ASP A 50 28.63 6.65 13.07
N ASN A 51 29.36 7.27 12.15
CA ASN A 51 29.82 6.67 10.90
C ASN A 51 30.94 5.61 11.08
N TRP A 52 31.45 5.41 12.29
CA TRP A 52 32.40 4.33 12.58
C TRP A 52 31.73 2.97 12.81
N PHE A 53 30.41 2.95 13.04
CA PHE A 53 29.66 1.75 13.37
C PHE A 53 28.63 1.42 12.31
N ILE A 54 28.61 0.16 11.88
CA ILE A 54 27.71 -0.30 10.81
C ILE A 54 26.24 -0.10 11.17
N GLU A 55 25.86 -0.07 12.46
CA GLU A 55 24.49 0.09 12.94
C GLU A 55 23.99 1.55 12.79
N THR A 56 24.88 2.53 12.94
CA THR A 56 24.51 3.96 13.04
C THR A 56 24.99 4.80 11.86
N CYS A 57 25.94 4.29 11.07
CA CYS A 57 26.54 5.04 9.96
C CYS A 57 25.52 5.47 8.90
N ASP A 58 25.84 6.52 8.18
CA ASP A 58 25.10 6.92 6.97
C ASP A 58 25.23 5.85 5.86
N ASP A 59 24.23 5.75 4.97
CA ASP A 59 24.19 4.72 3.93
C ASP A 59 25.38 4.78 2.97
N TRP A 60 25.91 5.96 2.69
CA TRP A 60 27.08 6.16 1.83
C TRP A 60 28.39 5.62 2.44
N VAL A 61 28.44 5.43 3.77
CA VAL A 61 29.60 4.89 4.49
C VAL A 61 29.65 3.38 4.44
N VAL A 62 28.49 2.72 4.30
CA VAL A 62 28.38 1.25 4.33
C VAL A 62 29.37 0.55 3.39
N PRO A 63 29.59 0.95 2.13
CA PRO A 63 30.57 0.34 1.26
C PRO A 63 32.01 0.43 1.80
N TYR A 64 32.39 1.53 2.44
CA TYR A 64 33.73 1.73 3.01
C TYR A 64 33.96 0.84 4.23
N LEU A 65 32.97 0.67 5.09
CA LEU A 65 33.02 -0.32 6.18
C LEU A 65 33.07 -1.74 5.62
N GLY A 66 32.42 -1.99 4.50
CA GLY A 66 32.49 -3.24 3.77
C GLY A 66 33.91 -3.58 3.33
N ASP A 67 34.64 -2.62 2.77
CA ASP A 67 36.03 -2.81 2.36
C ASP A 67 36.94 -3.23 3.53
N LEU A 68 36.71 -2.70 4.73
CA LEU A 68 37.48 -3.08 5.93
C LEU A 68 37.29 -4.55 6.32
N VAL A 69 36.12 -5.13 6.10
CA VAL A 69 35.80 -6.54 6.37
C VAL A 69 36.01 -7.44 5.14
N GLY A 70 36.49 -6.85 4.02
CA GLY A 70 36.71 -7.52 2.76
C GLY A 70 35.42 -7.92 2.05
N TYR A 71 34.34 -7.20 2.30
CA TYR A 71 33.09 -7.31 1.53
C TYR A 71 33.34 -6.92 0.08
N ARG A 72 32.83 -7.69 -0.85
CA ARG A 72 32.91 -7.36 -2.27
C ARG A 72 31.60 -6.74 -2.70
N THR A 73 31.63 -5.45 -3.07
CA THR A 73 30.50 -4.78 -3.71
C THR A 73 30.24 -5.40 -5.06
N LEU A 74 28.97 -5.39 -5.47
CA LEU A 74 28.58 -5.83 -6.80
C LEU A 74 28.95 -4.78 -7.84
N ALA A 75 29.10 -5.18 -9.09
CA ALA A 75 29.66 -4.35 -10.15
C ALA A 75 28.93 -3.01 -10.34
N ASP A 76 27.62 -2.98 -10.04
CA ASP A 76 26.78 -1.79 -10.29
C ASP A 76 26.75 -0.78 -9.13
N ALA A 77 27.32 -1.12 -7.97
CA ALA A 77 27.32 -0.25 -6.79
C ALA A 77 28.15 1.04 -6.95
N GLY A 78 29.01 1.12 -7.97
CA GLY A 78 29.84 2.31 -8.27
C GLY A 78 29.16 3.36 -9.17
N LEU A 79 27.95 3.11 -9.65
CA LEU A 79 27.27 3.96 -10.63
C LEU A 79 26.27 4.96 -10.02
N ILE A 80 26.21 5.07 -8.69
CA ILE A 80 25.27 5.98 -8.01
C ILE A 80 25.72 7.42 -8.21
N ALA A 81 24.95 8.18 -9.00
CA ALA A 81 25.35 9.48 -9.50
C ALA A 81 25.37 10.60 -8.43
N ASP A 82 24.45 10.58 -7.45
CA ASP A 82 24.36 11.60 -6.39
C ASP A 82 23.79 11.03 -5.08
N PRO A 83 24.58 10.85 -4.03
CA PRO A 83 24.14 10.27 -2.75
C PRO A 83 23.22 11.19 -1.94
N THR A 84 22.96 12.41 -2.40
CA THR A 84 22.11 13.38 -1.67
C THR A 84 20.62 13.19 -1.92
N THR A 85 20.24 12.63 -3.05
CA THR A 85 18.83 12.42 -3.41
C THR A 85 18.21 11.24 -2.64
N PRO A 86 16.92 11.28 -2.32
CA PRO A 86 16.21 10.14 -1.68
C PRO A 86 16.25 8.88 -2.54
N GLU A 87 16.17 9.00 -3.85
CA GLU A 87 16.23 7.91 -4.83
C GLU A 87 17.60 7.23 -4.78
N ALA A 88 18.68 8.00 -4.85
CA ALA A 88 20.05 7.47 -4.76
C ALA A 88 20.32 6.76 -3.43
N ARG A 89 19.75 7.24 -2.32
CA ARG A 89 19.85 6.56 -1.02
C ARG A 89 19.09 5.23 -1.03
N ARG A 90 17.90 5.15 -1.63
CA ARG A 90 17.16 3.90 -1.79
C ARG A 90 17.94 2.91 -2.64
N GLN A 91 18.49 3.36 -3.76
CA GLN A 91 19.35 2.57 -4.64
C GLN A 91 20.60 2.04 -3.92
N THR A 92 21.29 2.89 -3.16
CA THR A 92 22.45 2.48 -2.35
C THR A 92 22.10 1.36 -1.37
N ARG A 93 20.97 1.50 -0.67
CA ARG A 93 20.50 0.46 0.26
C ARG A 93 20.18 -0.86 -0.43
N ALA A 94 19.69 -0.82 -1.67
CA ALA A 94 19.40 -2.03 -2.44
C ALA A 94 20.67 -2.68 -2.99
N LEU A 95 21.64 -1.88 -3.44
CA LEU A 95 22.90 -2.37 -4.04
C LEU A 95 23.92 -2.81 -3.00
N VAL A 96 23.98 -2.15 -1.84
CA VAL A 96 24.90 -2.46 -0.73
C VAL A 96 24.09 -2.59 0.56
N PRO A 97 23.42 -3.72 0.78
CA PRO A 97 22.59 -3.94 1.96
C PRO A 97 23.45 -3.91 3.23
N ARG A 98 23.08 -3.05 4.19
CA ARG A 98 23.80 -2.89 5.47
C ARG A 98 23.94 -4.21 6.26
N ARG A 99 22.90 -5.07 6.25
CA ARG A 99 22.93 -6.36 6.91
C ARG A 99 23.96 -7.31 6.31
N ASP A 100 24.01 -7.42 4.97
CA ASP A 100 24.97 -8.27 4.28
C ASP A 100 26.42 -7.85 4.59
N VAL A 101 26.68 -6.52 4.71
CA VAL A 101 27.98 -6.01 5.14
C VAL A 101 28.26 -6.34 6.60
N ALA A 102 27.29 -6.12 7.50
CA ALA A 102 27.45 -6.38 8.94
C ALA A 102 27.76 -7.87 9.23
N ASP A 103 27.07 -8.77 8.55
CA ASP A 103 27.16 -10.21 8.79
C ASP A 103 28.23 -10.91 7.92
N THR A 104 28.99 -10.16 7.11
CA THR A 104 29.99 -10.72 6.18
C THR A 104 30.95 -11.72 6.85
N ILE A 105 31.49 -11.40 8.03
CA ILE A 105 32.44 -12.28 8.74
C ILE A 105 31.72 -13.52 9.30
N ALA A 106 30.53 -13.34 9.87
CA ALA A 106 29.72 -14.43 10.40
C ALA A 106 29.32 -15.40 9.29
N ASN A 107 28.87 -14.86 8.16
CA ASN A 107 28.44 -15.61 6.99
C ASN A 107 29.60 -16.40 6.37
N ARG A 108 30.79 -15.83 6.27
CA ARG A 108 31.99 -16.55 5.78
C ARG A 108 32.40 -17.72 6.64
N ARG A 109 32.24 -17.63 7.96
CA ARG A 109 32.52 -18.75 8.88
C ARG A 109 31.54 -19.92 8.72
N ARG A 110 30.33 -19.65 8.21
CA ARG A 110 29.27 -20.66 8.04
C ARG A 110 29.11 -21.07 6.57
N LYS A 111 30.01 -20.65 5.69
CA LYS A 111 29.98 -20.95 4.25
C LYS A 111 29.78 -22.45 3.99
N GLY A 112 28.85 -22.77 3.09
CA GLY A 112 28.48 -24.14 2.73
C GLY A 112 27.43 -24.78 3.63
N THR A 113 26.80 -24.05 4.55
CA THR A 113 25.66 -24.55 5.32
C THR A 113 24.35 -24.12 4.69
N VAL A 114 23.34 -24.96 4.72
CA VAL A 114 22.02 -24.74 4.08
C VAL A 114 21.27 -23.57 4.76
N ALA A 115 21.23 -23.55 6.10
CA ALA A 115 20.57 -22.50 6.85
C ALA A 115 21.16 -21.09 6.57
N LEU A 116 22.45 -20.99 6.26
CA LEU A 116 23.06 -19.73 5.88
C LEU A 116 22.45 -19.13 4.61
N LEU A 117 22.02 -19.96 3.65
CA LEU A 117 21.46 -19.46 2.38
C LEU A 117 20.12 -18.72 2.59
N GLU A 118 19.34 -19.10 3.62
CA GLU A 118 18.10 -18.40 4.00
C GLU A 118 18.39 -17.05 4.65
N GLU A 119 19.32 -17.03 5.61
CA GLU A 119 19.77 -15.82 6.29
C GLU A 119 20.38 -14.83 5.26
N LEU A 120 21.22 -15.34 4.36
CA LEU A 120 21.81 -14.56 3.27
C LEU A 120 20.76 -13.93 2.36
N ALA A 121 19.68 -14.65 2.03
CA ALA A 121 18.60 -14.08 1.27
C ALA A 121 17.94 -12.91 2.00
N ALA A 122 17.69 -13.06 3.31
CA ALA A 122 17.12 -11.99 4.14
C ALA A 122 18.06 -10.79 4.26
N ASP A 123 19.38 -11.01 4.41
CA ASP A 123 20.38 -9.96 4.56
C ASP A 123 20.58 -9.16 3.27
N VAL A 124 20.63 -9.87 2.13
CA VAL A 124 20.88 -9.26 0.81
C VAL A 124 19.64 -8.59 0.23
N THR A 125 18.47 -9.23 0.37
CA THR A 125 17.26 -8.78 -0.34
C THR A 125 16.16 -8.26 0.56
N GLY A 126 16.18 -8.62 1.85
CA GLY A 126 15.07 -8.41 2.76
C GLY A 126 13.90 -9.38 2.54
N TRP A 127 14.01 -10.33 1.63
CA TRP A 127 13.00 -11.35 1.39
C TRP A 127 13.13 -12.50 2.38
N SER A 128 12.01 -12.98 2.90
CA SER A 128 11.97 -14.26 3.60
C SER A 128 12.28 -15.39 2.62
N ALA A 129 13.00 -16.39 3.06
CA ALA A 129 13.40 -17.48 2.19
C ALA A 129 13.29 -18.83 2.90
N ARG A 130 13.17 -19.90 2.11
CA ARG A 130 13.35 -21.27 2.53
C ARG A 130 14.24 -22.02 1.55
N VAL A 131 15.22 -22.73 2.07
CA VAL A 131 16.11 -23.56 1.26
C VAL A 131 15.62 -24.99 1.24
N VAL A 132 15.70 -25.63 0.09
CA VAL A 132 15.32 -27.02 -0.12
C VAL A 132 16.46 -27.74 -0.86
N GLU A 133 17.01 -28.77 -0.25
CA GLU A 133 17.95 -29.68 -0.91
C GLU A 133 17.16 -30.76 -1.64
N PHE A 134 17.03 -30.61 -2.96
CA PHE A 134 16.16 -31.47 -3.78
C PHE A 134 16.55 -32.94 -3.77
N TYR A 135 17.80 -33.28 -3.45
CA TYR A 135 18.20 -34.68 -3.35
C TYR A 135 17.39 -35.46 -2.31
N SER A 136 16.91 -34.78 -1.25
CA SER A 136 16.08 -35.39 -0.19
C SER A 136 14.69 -35.78 -0.70
N LEU A 137 14.22 -35.13 -1.76
CA LEU A 137 12.91 -35.34 -2.39
C LEU A 137 12.95 -36.28 -3.60
N LEU A 138 14.13 -36.84 -3.95
CA LEU A 138 14.23 -37.74 -5.09
C LEU A 138 13.66 -39.12 -4.77
N SER A 139 12.83 -39.63 -5.68
CA SER A 139 12.36 -41.01 -5.65
C SER A 139 13.54 -41.97 -5.93
N ARG A 140 13.66 -42.99 -5.12
CA ARG A 140 14.72 -44.01 -5.31
C ARG A 140 14.25 -45.05 -6.28
N THR A 141 14.88 -45.14 -7.45
CA THR A 141 14.73 -46.27 -8.34
C THR A 141 15.53 -47.45 -7.83
N GLN A 142 14.94 -48.63 -7.90
CA GLN A 142 15.62 -49.87 -7.51
C GLN A 142 16.06 -50.64 -8.74
N HIS A 143 17.26 -51.21 -8.72
CA HIS A 143 17.69 -52.11 -9.74
C HIS A 143 16.92 -53.44 -9.66
N LEU A 144 16.41 -53.95 -10.77
CA LEU A 144 15.59 -55.16 -10.79
C LEU A 144 16.30 -56.39 -10.14
N ASP A 145 17.64 -56.52 -10.36
CA ASP A 145 18.43 -57.61 -9.80
C ASP A 145 18.87 -57.41 -8.35
N HIS A 146 18.69 -56.21 -7.79
CA HIS A 146 19.12 -55.85 -6.45
C HIS A 146 18.02 -55.14 -5.67
N VAL A 147 16.88 -55.77 -5.60
CA VAL A 147 15.67 -55.19 -4.91
C VAL A 147 15.94 -55.10 -3.40
N ARG A 148 15.76 -53.91 -2.86
CA ARG A 148 15.87 -53.61 -1.43
C ARG A 148 14.53 -53.10 -0.86
N PRO A 149 13.59 -54.02 -0.56
CA PRO A 149 12.20 -53.64 -0.21
C PRO A 149 12.13 -52.76 1.05
N GLY A 150 13.06 -52.88 1.97
CA GLY A 150 13.14 -52.04 3.18
C GLY A 150 13.57 -50.58 2.94
N ARG A 151 13.95 -50.23 1.71
CA ARG A 151 14.29 -48.85 1.30
C ARG A 151 13.27 -48.20 0.36
N ALA A 152 12.21 -48.92 0.02
CA ALA A 152 11.10 -48.37 -0.77
C ALA A 152 10.31 -47.37 0.08
N ARG A 153 9.92 -46.24 -0.54
CA ARG A 153 8.98 -45.31 0.04
C ARG A 153 7.68 -45.45 -0.70
N THR A 154 6.57 -45.57 0.03
CA THR A 154 5.21 -45.53 -0.49
C THR A 154 4.53 -44.29 0.03
N VAL A 155 3.58 -43.76 -0.74
CA VAL A 155 2.75 -42.65 -0.29
C VAL A 155 1.80 -43.18 0.81
N ASP A 156 1.83 -42.58 1.98
CA ASP A 156 0.84 -42.85 3.02
C ASP A 156 -0.41 -41.96 2.82
N LEU A 157 -1.48 -42.59 2.36
CA LEU A 157 -2.75 -41.89 2.09
C LEU A 157 -3.45 -41.38 3.38
N ARG A 158 -2.96 -41.79 4.57
CA ARG A 158 -3.48 -41.30 5.85
C ARG A 158 -2.87 -39.95 6.22
N GLU A 159 -1.74 -39.56 5.61
CA GLU A 159 -1.10 -38.27 5.83
C GLU A 159 -1.77 -37.20 4.96
N GLY A 160 -2.96 -36.74 5.39
CA GLY A 160 -3.75 -35.76 4.66
C GLY A 160 -3.04 -34.42 4.46
N GLU A 161 -2.05 -34.09 5.30
CA GLU A 161 -1.24 -32.89 5.15
C GLU A 161 -0.36 -32.95 3.91
N ARG A 162 0.37 -34.05 3.71
CA ARG A 162 1.19 -34.26 2.51
C ARG A 162 0.35 -34.36 1.24
N LEU A 163 -0.81 -35.04 1.31
CA LEU A 163 -1.74 -35.11 0.19
C LEU A 163 -2.33 -33.75 -0.16
N GLY A 164 -2.58 -32.88 0.81
CA GLY A 164 -3.05 -31.51 0.58
C GLY A 164 -2.02 -30.62 -0.13
N ARG A 165 -0.74 -31.00 -0.13
CA ARG A 165 0.35 -30.33 -0.85
C ARG A 165 0.67 -30.99 -2.20
N ALA A 166 0.01 -32.11 -2.54
CA ALA A 166 0.26 -32.83 -3.76
C ALA A 166 -0.10 -31.94 -4.99
N GLY A 167 0.90 -31.69 -5.81
CA GLY A 167 0.75 -30.84 -6.99
C GLY A 167 1.05 -29.35 -6.74
N ASP A 168 1.23 -28.93 -5.50
CA ASP A 168 1.75 -27.59 -5.19
C ASP A 168 3.26 -27.59 -5.39
N ASP A 169 3.71 -26.87 -6.40
CA ASP A 169 5.14 -26.62 -6.68
C ASP A 169 5.75 -25.65 -5.66
N THR A 170 5.48 -25.89 -4.38
CA THR A 170 5.80 -24.96 -3.29
C THR A 170 7.09 -25.34 -2.56
N ALA A 171 7.60 -24.41 -1.76
CA ALA A 171 8.75 -24.62 -0.88
C ALA A 171 8.55 -25.71 0.18
N PHE A 172 7.31 -26.13 0.40
CA PHE A 172 6.92 -27.11 1.42
C PHE A 172 6.47 -28.44 0.84
N ASP A 173 6.83 -28.70 -0.42
CA ASP A 173 6.60 -30.01 -1.04
C ASP A 173 7.47 -31.07 -0.38
N ASP A 174 6.82 -32.15 0.07
CA ASP A 174 7.45 -33.31 0.73
C ASP A 174 7.31 -34.60 -0.10
N LEU A 175 6.78 -34.49 -1.31
CA LEU A 175 6.57 -35.64 -2.18
C LEU A 175 7.86 -36.09 -2.85
N ALA A 176 7.92 -37.38 -3.21
CA ALA A 176 9.04 -37.92 -3.97
C ALA A 176 8.88 -37.61 -5.46
N HIS A 177 9.91 -37.04 -6.06
CA HIS A 177 9.97 -36.66 -7.47
C HIS A 177 10.98 -37.48 -8.26
N THR A 178 10.77 -37.62 -9.54
CA THR A 178 11.76 -38.19 -10.45
C THR A 178 12.88 -37.21 -10.74
N ILE A 179 14.07 -37.70 -11.10
CA ILE A 179 15.23 -36.86 -11.40
C ILE A 179 14.91 -35.99 -12.62
N ASP A 180 15.17 -34.69 -12.47
CA ASP A 180 15.13 -33.70 -13.52
C ASP A 180 16.54 -33.46 -14.07
N VAL A 181 16.71 -33.60 -15.40
CA VAL A 181 17.99 -33.39 -16.08
C VAL A 181 18.28 -31.92 -16.40
N ARG A 182 17.29 -31.04 -16.23
CA ARG A 182 17.44 -29.60 -16.39
C ARG A 182 18.19 -28.99 -15.23
N ARG A 183 18.91 -27.90 -15.49
CA ARG A 183 19.66 -27.18 -14.44
C ARG A 183 18.82 -26.12 -13.73
N PRO A 184 19.02 -25.89 -12.43
CA PRO A 184 18.32 -24.84 -11.66
C PRO A 184 18.61 -23.42 -12.16
N LEU A 185 19.79 -23.20 -12.74
CA LEU A 185 20.23 -21.90 -13.29
C LEU A 185 19.69 -21.59 -14.69
N SER A 186 18.97 -22.52 -15.35
CA SER A 186 18.43 -22.28 -16.68
C SER A 186 17.31 -21.23 -16.65
N HIS A 187 17.45 -20.15 -17.44
CA HIS A 187 16.41 -19.12 -17.58
C HIS A 187 15.17 -19.58 -18.35
N HIS A 188 15.31 -20.58 -19.21
CA HIS A 188 14.22 -21.04 -20.07
C HIS A 188 13.48 -22.28 -19.54
N THR A 189 14.20 -23.16 -18.87
CA THR A 189 13.64 -24.41 -18.35
C THR A 189 14.28 -24.71 -17.02
N ARG A 190 13.74 -24.14 -15.95
CA ARG A 190 14.26 -24.37 -14.59
C ARG A 190 14.05 -25.82 -14.19
N GLY A 191 15.15 -26.53 -13.96
CA GLY A 191 15.13 -27.85 -13.33
C GLY A 191 15.15 -27.71 -11.82
N ARG A 192 14.59 -28.69 -11.11
CA ARG A 192 14.56 -28.68 -9.66
C ARG A 192 15.19 -29.95 -9.08
N TYR A 193 14.63 -31.07 -9.37
CA TYR A 193 14.84 -32.33 -8.67
C TYR A 193 16.08 -33.07 -9.20
N SER A 194 17.27 -32.67 -8.70
CA SER A 194 18.54 -33.32 -9.03
C SER A 194 19.40 -33.50 -7.75
N VAL A 195 20.37 -34.42 -7.81
CA VAL A 195 21.27 -34.69 -6.68
C VAL A 195 22.11 -33.46 -6.30
N GLN A 196 22.47 -32.64 -7.27
CA GLN A 196 23.32 -31.46 -7.09
C GLN A 196 22.52 -30.16 -6.97
N SER A 197 21.20 -30.24 -6.99
CA SER A 197 20.36 -29.04 -7.01
C SER A 197 19.86 -28.66 -5.63
N THR A 198 20.01 -27.38 -5.31
CA THR A 198 19.44 -26.74 -4.13
C THR A 198 18.53 -25.61 -4.59
N GLY A 199 17.32 -25.56 -4.07
CA GLY A 199 16.35 -24.49 -4.34
C GLY A 199 16.27 -23.50 -3.19
N LEU A 200 16.40 -22.23 -3.50
CA LEU A 200 16.08 -21.15 -2.58
C LEU A 200 14.73 -20.55 -3.00
N PHE A 201 13.69 -20.83 -2.24
CA PHE A 201 12.37 -20.27 -2.41
C PHE A 201 12.29 -18.95 -1.67
N VAL A 202 11.93 -17.88 -2.37
CA VAL A 202 11.88 -16.53 -1.82
C VAL A 202 10.50 -15.92 -1.98
N TRP A 203 10.04 -15.22 -0.94
CA TRP A 203 8.76 -14.53 -0.92
C TRP A 203 8.96 -13.04 -1.19
N ARG A 204 8.49 -12.59 -2.35
CA ARG A 204 8.46 -11.16 -2.70
C ARG A 204 7.30 -10.44 -2.00
N LEU A 205 6.25 -11.16 -1.61
CA LEU A 205 5.15 -10.61 -0.83
C LEU A 205 5.51 -10.49 0.65
N GLY A 206 5.19 -9.35 1.25
CA GLY A 206 5.19 -9.15 2.69
C GLY A 206 3.85 -9.54 3.31
N SER A 207 3.85 -9.86 4.60
CA SER A 207 2.65 -10.13 5.39
C SER A 207 2.27 -8.89 6.19
N TYR A 208 1.24 -8.16 5.72
CA TYR A 208 0.80 -6.90 6.32
C TYR A 208 -0.32 -7.11 7.34
N PRO A 209 -0.22 -6.52 8.54
CA PRO A 209 -1.26 -6.64 9.55
C PRO A 209 -2.48 -5.79 9.24
N VAL A 210 -3.63 -6.25 9.75
CA VAL A 210 -4.85 -5.47 9.93
C VAL A 210 -5.32 -5.75 11.34
N THR A 211 -5.29 -4.75 12.20
CA THR A 211 -5.51 -4.91 13.64
C THR A 211 -6.88 -4.38 14.05
N GLU A 212 -7.68 -5.23 14.69
CA GLU A 212 -8.98 -4.87 15.29
C GLU A 212 -9.94 -4.09 14.39
N THR A 213 -10.03 -4.48 13.12
CA THR A 213 -11.00 -3.92 12.20
C THR A 213 -12.37 -4.59 12.35
N PRO A 214 -13.51 -3.90 12.15
CA PRO A 214 -14.82 -4.54 12.09
C PRO A 214 -14.90 -5.54 10.94
N ALA A 215 -15.36 -6.76 11.20
CA ALA A 215 -15.68 -7.71 10.16
C ALA A 215 -16.94 -7.26 9.38
N HIS A 216 -16.95 -7.49 8.07
CA HIS A 216 -18.09 -7.14 7.22
C HIS A 216 -19.16 -8.22 7.29
N CYS A 217 -20.40 -7.87 7.70
CA CYS A 217 -21.52 -8.78 7.69
C CYS A 217 -22.05 -8.98 6.28
N ILE A 218 -22.14 -10.22 5.82
CA ILE A 218 -22.71 -10.57 4.51
C ILE A 218 -24.22 -10.84 4.69
N GLU A 219 -25.01 -9.78 4.78
CA GLU A 219 -26.45 -9.85 5.09
C GLU A 219 -27.23 -10.75 4.14
N ARG A 220 -26.82 -10.85 2.86
CA ARG A 220 -27.43 -11.73 1.86
C ARG A 220 -27.37 -13.20 2.25
N GLU A 221 -26.30 -13.59 2.95
CA GLU A 221 -26.08 -14.98 3.40
C GLU A 221 -26.57 -15.21 4.84
N GLY A 222 -26.81 -14.13 5.58
CA GLY A 222 -27.37 -14.16 6.92
C GLY A 222 -26.58 -13.32 7.92
N SER A 223 -27.23 -12.86 8.98
CA SER A 223 -26.64 -12.04 10.04
C SER A 223 -25.53 -12.74 10.86
N HIS A 224 -25.28 -14.02 10.59
CA HIS A 224 -24.25 -14.85 11.23
C HIS A 224 -23.04 -15.10 10.34
N CYS A 225 -23.05 -14.57 9.09
CA CYS A 225 -21.98 -14.71 8.10
C CYS A 225 -21.15 -13.42 7.99
N TYR A 226 -19.84 -13.55 8.12
CA TYR A 226 -18.92 -12.39 8.09
C TYR A 226 -17.70 -12.65 7.22
N SER A 227 -17.21 -11.59 6.56
CA SER A 227 -15.90 -11.57 5.90
C SER A 227 -14.87 -10.83 6.77
N PHE A 228 -13.61 -11.25 6.73
CA PHE A 228 -12.50 -10.55 7.36
C PHE A 228 -12.23 -9.19 6.68
N SER A 229 -12.42 -9.14 5.36
CA SER A 229 -12.28 -7.88 4.63
C SER A 229 -13.40 -6.91 4.94
N VAL A 230 -13.06 -5.67 5.25
CA VAL A 230 -14.04 -4.58 5.44
C VAL A 230 -14.84 -4.26 4.17
N LEU A 231 -14.35 -4.69 3.00
CA LEU A 231 -15.02 -4.53 1.71
C LEU A 231 -16.00 -5.67 1.41
N GLY A 232 -15.98 -6.75 2.20
CA GLY A 232 -16.86 -7.92 2.03
C GLY A 232 -16.40 -8.93 0.98
N ASN A 233 -15.24 -8.71 0.35
CA ASN A 233 -14.64 -9.66 -0.60
C ASN A 233 -13.92 -10.81 0.10
N ASP A 234 -13.73 -11.90 -0.62
CA ASP A 234 -12.88 -13.00 -0.20
C ASP A 234 -11.42 -12.51 -0.12
N THR A 235 -10.73 -12.84 0.97
CA THR A 235 -9.35 -12.43 1.22
C THR A 235 -8.54 -13.60 1.75
N GLN A 236 -7.51 -14.02 1.02
CA GLN A 236 -6.55 -15.01 1.50
C GLN A 236 -5.82 -14.44 2.71
N LEU A 237 -5.91 -15.13 3.85
CA LEU A 237 -5.16 -14.76 5.05
C LEU A 237 -3.71 -15.27 4.96
N PHE A 238 -2.79 -14.53 5.58
CA PHE A 238 -1.36 -14.82 5.56
C PHE A 238 -0.82 -15.12 6.97
N VAL A 239 0.26 -15.86 7.00
CA VAL A 239 1.00 -16.16 8.23
C VAL A 239 1.68 -14.88 8.74
N ALA A 240 1.68 -14.68 10.07
CA ALA A 240 2.55 -13.73 10.73
C ALA A 240 3.92 -14.37 10.93
N PRO A 241 4.96 -14.00 10.15
CA PRO A 241 6.24 -14.66 10.24
C PRO A 241 6.82 -14.57 11.66
N ALA A 242 7.14 -15.72 12.25
CA ALA A 242 7.85 -15.82 13.51
C ALA A 242 9.36 -15.87 13.26
N ALA A 243 10.12 -15.25 14.16
CA ALA A 243 11.57 -15.38 14.11
C ALA A 243 12.01 -16.84 14.30
N GLU A 244 13.05 -17.23 13.59
CA GLU A 244 13.65 -18.56 13.76
C GLU A 244 14.32 -18.69 15.13
N PRO A 245 14.23 -19.87 15.78
CA PRO A 245 14.71 -20.05 17.14
C PRO A 245 16.25 -20.01 17.25
N ASN A 246 16.95 -20.39 16.19
CA ASN A 246 18.42 -20.39 16.15
C ASN A 246 18.94 -20.33 14.70
N PRO A 247 20.20 -19.92 14.48
CA PRO A 247 20.78 -19.75 13.14
C PRO A 247 20.97 -21.05 12.33
N THR A 248 20.77 -22.22 12.91
CA THR A 248 20.87 -23.51 12.21
C THR A 248 19.51 -24.10 11.86
N HIS A 249 18.45 -23.43 12.26
CA HIS A 249 17.09 -23.80 11.91
C HIS A 249 16.84 -23.54 10.41
N VAL A 250 16.09 -24.40 9.77
CA VAL A 250 15.60 -24.18 8.38
C VAL A 250 14.16 -23.70 8.48
N ALA A 251 13.85 -22.63 7.75
CA ALA A 251 12.56 -21.97 7.83
C ALA A 251 11.38 -22.93 7.61
N GLU A 252 10.44 -22.93 8.52
CA GLU A 252 9.16 -23.61 8.42
C GLU A 252 8.07 -22.64 7.89
N GLU A 253 6.87 -23.17 7.64
CA GLU A 253 5.75 -22.35 7.14
C GLU A 253 5.42 -21.18 8.07
N ILE A 254 5.64 -21.31 9.37
CA ILE A 254 5.44 -20.24 10.36
C ILE A 254 6.47 -19.11 10.26
N ASN A 255 7.63 -19.34 9.64
CA ASN A 255 8.74 -18.38 9.59
C ASN A 255 8.65 -17.47 8.33
N VAL A 256 7.78 -17.79 7.38
CA VAL A 256 7.68 -17.08 6.09
C VAL A 256 6.30 -16.50 5.89
N PRO A 257 6.15 -15.42 5.08
CA PRO A 257 4.86 -14.81 4.79
C PRO A 257 4.05 -15.65 3.77
N ALA A 258 3.78 -16.89 4.12
CA ALA A 258 3.01 -17.80 3.29
C ALA A 258 1.49 -17.57 3.44
N PRO A 259 0.69 -17.91 2.42
CA PRO A 259 -0.77 -18.00 2.58
C PRO A 259 -1.13 -18.99 3.69
N LEU A 260 -1.98 -18.59 4.62
CA LEU A 260 -2.41 -19.45 5.71
C LEU A 260 -3.36 -20.53 5.18
N ARG A 261 -2.88 -21.77 5.20
CA ARG A 261 -3.65 -22.93 4.74
C ARG A 261 -4.60 -23.41 5.84
N ARG A 262 -5.75 -23.92 5.43
CA ARG A 262 -6.75 -24.49 6.35
C ARG A 262 -6.17 -25.60 7.21
N ARG A 263 -5.40 -26.50 6.59
CA ARG A 263 -4.70 -27.59 7.30
C ARG A 263 -3.66 -27.12 8.32
N ALA A 264 -2.94 -26.04 8.03
CA ALA A 264 -1.99 -25.47 8.99
C ALA A 264 -2.70 -24.89 10.23
N LEU A 265 -3.92 -24.37 10.03
CA LEU A 265 -4.74 -23.84 11.11
C LEU A 265 -5.41 -24.96 11.96
N GLU A 266 -5.47 -26.21 11.48
CA GLU A 266 -6.07 -27.32 12.22
C GLU A 266 -5.17 -27.79 13.36
N HIS A 267 -5.74 -27.88 14.56
CA HIS A 267 -5.15 -28.57 15.71
C HIS A 267 -6.07 -29.72 16.12
N ARG A 268 -5.59 -30.94 15.92
CA ARG A 268 -6.37 -32.14 16.27
C ARG A 268 -6.20 -32.48 17.73
N VAL A 269 -7.29 -32.44 18.46
CA VAL A 269 -7.36 -32.95 19.83
C VAL A 269 -7.72 -34.44 19.76
N SER A 270 -6.92 -35.30 20.40
CA SER A 270 -7.03 -36.77 20.32
C SER A 270 -8.40 -37.34 20.74
N GLU A 271 -9.18 -36.63 21.52
CA GLU A 271 -10.47 -37.06 22.05
C GLU A 271 -11.65 -36.95 21.05
N HIS A 272 -11.49 -36.15 19.96
CA HIS A 272 -12.54 -35.90 18.98
C HIS A 272 -12.01 -36.04 17.56
N PRO A 273 -11.86 -37.26 17.02
CA PRO A 273 -11.19 -37.49 15.73
C PRO A 273 -11.89 -36.85 14.52
N LEU A 274 -13.17 -36.43 14.65
CA LEU A 274 -13.94 -35.80 13.59
C LEU A 274 -13.96 -34.27 13.66
N ARG A 275 -13.33 -33.67 14.67
CA ARG A 275 -13.30 -32.23 14.86
C ARG A 275 -11.86 -31.77 15.09
N ALA A 276 -11.47 -30.68 14.42
CA ALA A 276 -10.23 -29.98 14.68
C ALA A 276 -10.57 -28.58 15.23
N ASP A 277 -9.87 -28.18 16.27
CA ASP A 277 -9.91 -26.80 16.78
C ASP A 277 -8.81 -25.97 16.08
N ALA A 278 -8.82 -24.65 16.25
CA ALA A 278 -7.78 -23.82 15.66
C ALA A 278 -6.44 -23.97 16.39
N SER A 279 -5.36 -24.01 15.62
CA SER A 279 -4.00 -24.10 16.16
C SER A 279 -3.60 -22.82 16.91
N PRO A 280 -3.19 -22.90 18.18
CA PRO A 280 -2.74 -21.75 18.95
C PRO A 280 -1.42 -21.15 18.40
N THR A 281 -0.74 -21.84 17.49
CA THR A 281 0.43 -21.33 16.77
C THR A 281 0.04 -20.18 15.83
N TYR A 282 -1.06 -20.32 15.13
CA TYR A 282 -1.53 -19.35 14.13
C TYR A 282 -2.70 -18.49 14.61
N TYR A 283 -3.52 -19.01 15.52
CA TYR A 283 -4.70 -18.34 16.04
C TYR A 283 -4.47 -17.75 17.43
N GLY A 284 -4.91 -16.51 17.65
CA GLY A 284 -4.87 -15.80 18.93
C GLY A 284 -4.44 -14.35 18.79
N ALA A 285 -4.64 -13.55 19.83
CA ALA A 285 -4.26 -12.14 19.83
C ALA A 285 -2.77 -11.96 19.51
N GLY A 286 -2.48 -11.13 18.49
CA GLY A 286 -1.11 -10.90 18.03
C GLY A 286 -0.49 -12.02 17.19
N ARG A 287 -1.23 -13.09 16.90
CA ARG A 287 -0.84 -14.17 15.97
C ARG A 287 -1.23 -13.81 14.53
N SER A 288 -1.31 -14.83 13.67
CA SER A 288 -1.68 -14.65 12.25
C SER A 288 -3.13 -14.22 12.07
N VAL A 289 -4.03 -14.74 12.89
CA VAL A 289 -5.47 -14.46 12.83
C VAL A 289 -6.11 -14.54 14.22
N TRP A 290 -7.07 -13.65 14.48
CA TRP A 290 -7.94 -13.73 15.67
C TRP A 290 -9.29 -13.06 15.43
N VAL A 291 -10.29 -13.44 16.20
CA VAL A 291 -11.65 -12.90 16.17
C VAL A 291 -12.00 -12.38 17.55
N THR A 292 -12.46 -11.14 17.63
CA THR A 292 -12.94 -10.51 18.86
C THR A 292 -14.43 -10.29 18.72
N VAL A 293 -15.19 -10.66 19.72
CA VAL A 293 -16.66 -10.58 19.73
C VAL A 293 -17.19 -9.85 20.94
N GLN A 294 -18.40 -9.29 20.79
CA GLN A 294 -19.14 -8.70 21.88
C GLN A 294 -20.49 -9.43 22.03
N ASP A 295 -20.89 -9.70 23.30
CA ASP A 295 -22.12 -10.41 23.67
C ASP A 295 -22.22 -11.84 23.08
N TRP A 296 -21.09 -12.53 22.97
CA TRP A 296 -21.02 -13.90 22.47
C TRP A 296 -19.90 -14.69 23.19
N PRO A 297 -20.07 -16.02 23.53
CA PRO A 297 -21.29 -16.82 23.37
C PRO A 297 -22.38 -16.46 24.37
N LEU A 298 -22.06 -15.72 25.44
CA LEU A 298 -23.01 -15.27 26.48
C LEU A 298 -23.09 -13.73 26.45
N ARG A 299 -24.24 -13.19 26.86
CA ARG A 299 -24.43 -11.74 27.03
C ARG A 299 -23.43 -11.19 28.06
N GLY A 300 -22.82 -10.05 27.74
CA GLY A 300 -21.81 -9.39 28.58
C GLY A 300 -20.39 -9.91 28.38
N HIS A 301 -20.16 -10.98 27.63
CA HIS A 301 -18.82 -11.42 27.26
C HIS A 301 -18.28 -10.55 26.13
N CYS A 302 -17.06 -10.02 26.33
CA CYS A 302 -16.33 -9.26 25.32
C CYS A 302 -14.88 -9.73 25.33
N GLY A 303 -14.37 -10.17 24.20
CA GLY A 303 -12.98 -10.62 24.10
C GLY A 303 -12.68 -11.46 22.88
N VAL A 304 -11.47 -11.94 22.83
CA VAL A 304 -11.02 -12.83 21.75
C VAL A 304 -11.68 -14.19 21.92
N VAL A 305 -12.23 -14.73 20.83
CA VAL A 305 -12.78 -16.09 20.80
C VAL A 305 -11.63 -17.07 21.05
N PRO A 306 -11.74 -17.99 22.04
CA PRO A 306 -10.68 -18.94 22.32
C PRO A 306 -10.49 -19.95 21.18
N ALA A 307 -9.27 -20.44 21.01
CA ALA A 307 -8.88 -21.33 19.90
C ALA A 307 -9.74 -22.60 19.85
N GLU A 308 -10.14 -23.15 21.01
CA GLU A 308 -10.98 -24.34 21.13
C GLU A 308 -12.42 -24.12 20.59
N SER A 309 -12.86 -22.85 20.51
CA SER A 309 -14.17 -22.47 19.96
C SER A 309 -14.11 -22.12 18.48
N VAL A 310 -12.96 -22.22 17.83
CA VAL A 310 -12.77 -21.93 16.39
C VAL A 310 -12.50 -23.22 15.63
N ILE A 311 -13.32 -23.49 14.64
CA ILE A 311 -13.21 -24.70 13.81
C ILE A 311 -12.78 -24.29 12.40
N PRO A 312 -11.59 -24.67 11.94
CA PRO A 312 -11.20 -24.50 10.56
C PRO A 312 -12.12 -25.28 9.62
N ALA A 313 -12.70 -24.61 8.62
CA ALA A 313 -13.69 -25.21 7.71
C ALA A 313 -13.54 -24.66 6.30
N ASP A 314 -14.04 -25.42 5.31
CA ASP A 314 -14.18 -24.93 3.95
C ASP A 314 -15.51 -24.17 3.82
N LEU A 315 -15.43 -22.86 3.72
CA LEU A 315 -16.58 -21.99 3.55
C LEU A 315 -16.70 -21.45 2.12
N SER A 316 -16.29 -22.24 1.13
CA SER A 316 -16.53 -21.94 -0.29
C SER A 316 -18.03 -21.77 -0.56
N ASP A 317 -18.83 -22.60 0.05
CA ASP A 317 -20.27 -22.42 0.22
C ASP A 317 -20.56 -22.03 1.67
N TRP A 318 -21.22 -20.88 1.89
CA TRP A 318 -21.56 -20.35 3.21
C TRP A 318 -22.43 -21.28 4.05
N HIS A 319 -23.20 -22.14 3.40
CA HIS A 319 -24.16 -23.02 4.02
C HIS A 319 -23.75 -24.51 4.04
N ALA A 320 -22.54 -24.82 3.52
CA ALA A 320 -22.03 -26.19 3.48
C ALA A 320 -21.96 -26.84 4.87
N TYR A 321 -21.68 -26.06 5.90
CA TYR A 321 -21.56 -26.53 7.28
C TYR A 321 -22.34 -25.63 8.23
N ARG A 322 -22.96 -26.24 9.22
CA ARG A 322 -23.62 -25.53 10.31
C ARG A 322 -22.67 -25.39 11.50
N ALA A 323 -22.39 -24.16 11.91
CA ALA A 323 -21.60 -23.93 13.11
C ALA A 323 -22.26 -24.54 14.35
N PRO A 324 -21.55 -25.35 15.16
CA PRO A 324 -22.05 -25.84 16.43
C PRO A 324 -22.29 -24.69 17.40
N ARG A 325 -23.11 -24.93 18.41
CA ARG A 325 -23.31 -23.93 19.47
C ARG A 325 -22.02 -23.58 20.15
N ASP A 326 -21.80 -22.30 20.45
CA ASP A 326 -20.60 -21.74 21.09
C ASP A 326 -19.28 -21.92 20.29
N HIS A 327 -19.40 -22.17 18.97
CA HIS A 327 -18.26 -22.29 18.07
C HIS A 327 -18.43 -21.43 16.82
N VAL A 328 -17.33 -21.00 16.25
CA VAL A 328 -17.27 -20.27 14.99
C VAL A 328 -16.49 -21.07 13.94
N LEU A 329 -17.03 -21.15 12.72
CA LEU A 329 -16.29 -21.70 11.58
C LEU A 329 -15.44 -20.62 10.96
N LEU A 330 -14.19 -20.95 10.61
CA LEU A 330 -13.24 -20.03 10.01
C LEU A 330 -12.57 -20.65 8.79
N ASP A 331 -12.65 -19.96 7.65
CA ASP A 331 -11.90 -20.30 6.43
C ASP A 331 -10.78 -19.30 6.19
N PRO A 332 -9.52 -19.65 6.44
CA PRO A 332 -8.40 -18.73 6.23
C PRO A 332 -8.07 -18.50 4.76
N GLN A 333 -8.47 -19.39 3.85
CA GLN A 333 -8.19 -19.28 2.41
C GLN A 333 -9.11 -18.25 1.74
N ARG A 334 -10.32 -18.03 2.31
CA ARG A 334 -11.28 -17.04 1.81
C ARG A 334 -11.53 -15.88 2.76
N GLY A 335 -11.00 -15.96 4.00
CA GLY A 335 -11.25 -14.96 5.01
C GLY A 335 -12.73 -14.89 5.38
N ARG A 336 -13.37 -16.02 5.64
CA ARG A 336 -14.81 -16.12 5.97
C ARG A 336 -15.02 -16.65 7.37
N LEU A 337 -16.07 -16.16 8.02
CA LEU A 337 -16.51 -16.58 9.35
C LEU A 337 -18.01 -16.92 9.34
N VAL A 338 -18.39 -18.01 9.98
CA VAL A 338 -19.80 -18.39 10.17
C VAL A 338 -20.05 -18.70 11.64
N PHE A 339 -20.95 -17.94 12.26
CA PHE A 339 -21.41 -18.17 13.62
C PHE A 339 -22.67 -19.05 13.63
N PRO A 340 -23.07 -19.64 14.78
CA PRO A 340 -24.32 -20.36 14.86
C PRO A 340 -25.51 -19.43 14.53
N PRO A 341 -26.44 -19.82 13.65
CA PRO A 341 -27.59 -18.96 13.29
C PRO A 341 -28.48 -18.56 14.49
N GLY A 342 -28.50 -19.38 15.54
CA GLY A 342 -29.22 -19.08 16.78
C GLY A 342 -28.47 -18.26 17.80
N GLN A 343 -27.20 -17.91 17.54
CA GLN A 343 -26.33 -17.13 18.43
C GLN A 343 -25.48 -16.11 17.62
N PRO A 344 -26.10 -15.17 16.88
CA PRO A 344 -25.33 -14.15 16.17
C PRO A 344 -24.68 -13.22 17.18
N PRO A 345 -23.38 -12.87 17.01
CA PRO A 345 -22.70 -11.90 17.86
C PRO A 345 -23.23 -10.50 17.59
N ARG A 346 -23.17 -9.63 18.60
CA ARG A 346 -23.59 -8.24 18.43
C ARG A 346 -22.60 -7.41 17.62
N ARG A 347 -21.30 -7.63 17.83
CA ARG A 347 -20.20 -7.03 17.08
C ARG A 347 -19.08 -8.03 16.89
N VAL A 348 -18.56 -8.06 15.69
CA VAL A 348 -17.38 -8.88 15.34
C VAL A 348 -16.26 -7.94 14.90
N SER A 349 -15.09 -8.09 15.49
CA SER A 349 -13.86 -7.47 15.03
C SER A 349 -12.85 -8.56 14.76
N VAL A 350 -11.99 -8.32 13.79
CA VAL A 350 -11.00 -9.29 13.36
C VAL A 350 -9.62 -8.67 13.30
N GLY A 351 -8.63 -9.49 13.58
CA GLY A 351 -7.26 -9.19 13.27
C GLY A 351 -6.71 -10.28 12.37
N TYR A 352 -6.01 -9.89 11.33
CA TYR A 352 -5.49 -10.82 10.33
C TYR A 352 -4.28 -10.21 9.60
N ARG A 353 -3.74 -10.97 8.65
CA ARG A 353 -2.71 -10.48 7.74
C ARG A 353 -3.07 -10.78 6.30
N TYR A 354 -2.66 -9.89 5.40
CA TYR A 354 -2.80 -10.06 3.96
C TYR A 354 -1.43 -9.94 3.27
N GLY A 355 -1.30 -10.55 2.09
CA GLY A 355 -0.07 -10.49 1.29
C GLY A 355 -0.08 -9.30 0.36
N PHE A 356 1.02 -8.52 0.34
CA PHE A 356 1.23 -7.45 -0.62
C PHE A 356 2.71 -7.22 -0.90
N SER A 357 3.03 -6.55 -2.03
CA SER A 357 4.43 -6.42 -2.50
C SER A 357 5.21 -5.28 -1.86
N ALA A 358 4.55 -4.19 -1.44
CA ALA A 358 5.21 -2.95 -1.01
C ALA A 358 4.42 -2.18 0.05
N ASP A 359 5.08 -1.21 0.68
CA ASP A 359 4.48 -0.21 1.56
C ASP A 359 3.71 0.84 0.73
N MET A 360 2.60 0.45 0.12
CA MET A 360 1.77 1.25 -0.77
C MET A 360 0.30 1.19 -0.37
N GLY A 361 -0.44 2.28 -0.61
CA GLY A 361 -1.85 2.37 -0.26
C GLY A 361 -2.12 2.51 1.24
N GLY A 362 -3.38 2.41 1.65
CA GLY A 362 -3.79 2.44 3.05
C GLY A 362 -3.42 1.13 3.76
N GLY A 363 -2.39 1.15 4.61
CA GLY A 363 -1.90 -0.03 5.32
C GLY A 363 -1.31 0.28 6.70
N GLU A 364 -1.21 -0.74 7.55
CA GLU A 364 -0.62 -0.63 8.90
C GLU A 364 0.92 -0.79 8.86
N TYR A 365 1.60 -0.01 8.05
CA TYR A 365 3.06 0.01 7.97
C TYR A 365 3.62 1.35 8.46
N ARG A 366 4.93 1.47 8.58
CA ARG A 366 5.59 2.71 9.01
C ARG A 366 5.70 3.66 7.83
N ARG A 367 5.17 4.87 7.99
CA ARG A 367 5.28 5.97 7.04
C ARG A 367 6.08 7.12 7.63
N GLN A 368 6.75 7.88 6.78
CA GLN A 368 7.33 9.16 7.17
C GLN A 368 6.20 10.21 7.21
N LEU A 369 5.82 10.63 8.40
CA LEU A 369 4.82 11.67 8.57
C LEU A 369 5.48 13.04 8.44
N SER A 370 4.96 13.87 7.55
CA SER A 370 5.30 15.28 7.49
C SER A 370 4.22 16.08 8.21
N GLU A 371 4.62 17.09 8.95
CA GLU A 371 3.74 17.97 9.71
C GLU A 371 4.19 19.41 9.51
N PRO A 372 3.29 20.34 9.16
CA PRO A 372 3.65 21.73 9.06
C PRO A 372 3.98 22.26 10.48
N SER A 373 5.02 23.10 10.56
CA SER A 373 5.43 23.69 11.83
C SER A 373 4.30 24.51 12.45
N GLY A 374 4.01 24.25 13.73
CA GLY A 374 2.96 24.97 14.47
C GLY A 374 1.52 24.56 14.14
N ALA A 375 1.32 23.42 13.47
CA ALA A 375 -0.02 22.89 13.21
C ALA A 375 -0.72 22.44 14.49
N LEU A 376 -2.03 22.67 14.57
CA LEU A 376 -2.87 22.10 15.61
C LEU A 376 -3.15 20.61 15.27
N VAL A 377 -2.80 19.69 16.18
CA VAL A 377 -3.06 18.26 15.99
C VAL A 377 -4.30 17.86 16.77
N LEU A 378 -5.34 17.36 16.08
CA LEU A 378 -6.59 16.86 16.66
C LEU A 378 -6.67 15.35 16.45
N ARG A 379 -6.70 14.59 17.55
CA ARG A 379 -6.77 13.12 17.48
C ARG A 379 -8.20 12.62 17.45
N VAL A 380 -8.43 11.65 16.57
CA VAL A 380 -9.73 10.99 16.39
C VAL A 380 -9.57 9.50 16.68
N ARG A 381 -10.45 8.96 17.53
CA ARG A 381 -10.47 7.54 17.86
C ARG A 381 -11.89 7.09 18.22
N GLN A 382 -12.37 6.03 17.59
CA GLN A 382 -13.68 5.46 17.91
C GLN A 382 -13.64 4.55 19.15
N ARG A 383 -12.57 3.78 19.32
CA ARG A 383 -12.40 2.79 20.38
C ARG A 383 -11.24 3.15 21.29
N GLY A 384 -11.41 2.90 22.60
CA GLY A 384 -10.36 3.19 23.58
C GLY A 384 -9.98 4.67 23.67
N ARG A 385 -10.95 5.58 23.48
CA ARG A 385 -10.75 7.03 23.43
C ARG A 385 -10.19 7.55 24.74
N GLU A 386 -9.14 8.35 24.64
CA GLU A 386 -8.54 9.09 25.73
C GLU A 386 -9.21 10.47 25.90
N SER A 387 -8.95 11.13 27.04
CA SER A 387 -9.44 12.49 27.26
C SER A 387 -8.82 13.45 26.25
N GLY A 388 -9.65 14.26 25.59
CA GLY A 388 -9.21 15.20 24.53
C GLY A 388 -9.24 14.64 23.11
N GLU A 389 -9.57 13.37 22.92
CA GLU A 389 -9.76 12.78 21.58
C GLU A 389 -11.20 12.90 21.10
N TYR A 390 -11.37 13.04 19.78
CA TYR A 390 -12.69 13.11 19.13
C TYR A 390 -13.15 11.71 18.68
N ARG A 391 -14.44 11.52 18.62
CA ARG A 391 -15.02 10.23 18.18
C ARG A 391 -15.13 10.12 16.66
N THR A 392 -15.32 11.25 15.97
CA THR A 392 -15.52 11.31 14.54
C THR A 392 -14.62 12.37 13.91
N ILE A 393 -14.28 12.21 12.64
CA ILE A 393 -13.52 13.18 11.84
C ILE A 393 -14.31 14.48 11.75
N LYS A 394 -15.63 14.40 11.53
CA LYS A 394 -16.54 15.54 11.45
C LYS A 394 -16.55 16.37 12.76
N GLN A 395 -16.47 15.72 13.94
CA GLN A 395 -16.37 16.44 15.20
C GLN A 395 -15.07 17.23 15.34
N ALA A 396 -13.93 16.64 14.98
CA ALA A 396 -12.63 17.32 15.00
C ALA A 396 -12.61 18.50 14.01
N TRP A 397 -13.16 18.30 12.80
CA TRP A 397 -13.30 19.35 11.80
C TRP A 397 -14.15 20.52 12.29
N ARG A 398 -15.36 20.23 12.83
CA ARG A 398 -16.28 21.26 13.38
C ARG A 398 -15.61 22.04 14.51
N TYR A 399 -14.93 21.37 15.44
CA TYR A 399 -14.19 22.02 16.52
C TYR A 399 -13.14 22.99 15.99
N TRP A 400 -12.33 22.57 15.01
CA TRP A 400 -11.32 23.46 14.42
C TRP A 400 -11.96 24.68 13.73
N ARG A 401 -13.04 24.49 12.99
CA ARG A 401 -13.78 25.60 12.36
C ARG A 401 -14.38 26.56 13.40
N GLU A 402 -14.84 26.05 14.51
CA GLU A 402 -15.39 26.85 15.60
C GLU A 402 -14.32 27.74 16.27
N ILE A 403 -13.18 27.15 16.65
CA ILE A 403 -12.08 27.93 17.27
C ILE A 403 -11.46 28.93 16.28
N ARG A 404 -11.53 28.67 14.97
CA ARG A 404 -11.10 29.61 13.93
C ARG A 404 -12.05 30.80 13.83
N ARG A 405 -13.36 30.57 13.94
CA ARG A 405 -14.39 31.64 13.91
C ARG A 405 -14.43 32.44 15.20
N ASN A 406 -14.28 31.75 16.33
CA ASN A 406 -14.36 32.29 17.67
C ASN A 406 -13.11 31.89 18.46
N PRO A 407 -11.97 32.61 18.32
CA PRO A 407 -10.75 32.27 19.02
C PRO A 407 -10.96 32.37 20.57
N PRO A 408 -10.43 31.42 21.36
CA PRO A 408 -10.45 31.51 22.81
C PRO A 408 -9.74 32.78 23.29
N GLU A 409 -10.24 33.44 24.35
CA GLU A 409 -9.68 34.69 24.88
C GLU A 409 -8.19 34.59 25.26
N GLU A 410 -7.71 33.40 25.60
CA GLU A 410 -6.32 33.12 26.00
C GLU A 410 -5.39 32.84 24.79
N ALA A 411 -5.93 32.59 23.57
CA ALA A 411 -5.14 32.26 22.39
C ALA A 411 -4.76 33.51 21.60
N THR A 412 -3.46 33.78 21.50
CA THR A 412 -2.94 34.92 20.73
C THR A 412 -3.25 34.81 19.23
N GLU A 413 -3.24 33.61 18.69
CA GLU A 413 -3.61 33.30 17.29
C GLU A 413 -3.91 31.79 17.14
N VAL A 414 -5.00 31.45 16.46
CA VAL A 414 -5.32 30.06 16.11
C VAL A 414 -4.55 29.67 14.84
N PRO A 415 -3.80 28.54 14.83
CA PRO A 415 -3.05 28.12 13.67
C PRO A 415 -3.91 27.93 12.43
N ARG A 416 -3.41 28.39 11.28
CA ARG A 416 -4.04 28.14 9.97
C ARG A 416 -3.80 26.72 9.46
N ALA A 417 -2.93 25.98 10.13
CA ALA A 417 -2.63 24.59 9.81
C ALA A 417 -3.27 23.66 10.84
N VAL A 418 -3.99 22.63 10.40
CA VAL A 418 -4.56 21.60 11.25
C VAL A 418 -4.20 20.22 10.72
N VAL A 419 -3.90 19.31 11.63
CA VAL A 419 -3.73 17.89 11.37
C VAL A 419 -4.80 17.13 12.13
N ILE A 420 -5.69 16.45 11.39
CA ILE A 420 -6.68 15.54 11.96
C ILE A 420 -6.08 14.14 11.86
N GLU A 421 -5.61 13.61 12.99
CA GLU A 421 -4.93 12.32 13.07
C GLU A 421 -5.88 11.23 13.57
N VAL A 422 -6.16 10.23 12.73
CA VAL A 422 -6.99 9.08 13.09
C VAL A 422 -6.10 7.99 13.67
N ALA A 423 -6.33 7.64 14.94
CA ALA A 423 -5.44 6.80 15.75
C ALA A 423 -5.96 5.38 15.99
N ASP A 424 -6.83 4.87 15.13
CA ASP A 424 -7.29 3.48 15.10
C ASP A 424 -7.56 2.97 13.69
N SER A 425 -7.76 1.64 13.54
CA SER A 425 -8.11 0.98 12.27
C SER A 425 -9.61 0.71 12.15
N SER A 426 -10.44 1.63 12.68
CA SER A 426 -11.91 1.55 12.63
C SER A 426 -12.47 2.00 11.27
N VAL A 427 -13.76 1.71 11.06
CA VAL A 427 -14.52 2.19 9.89
C VAL A 427 -15.26 3.47 10.27
N TYR A 428 -15.01 4.54 9.53
CA TYR A 428 -15.64 5.86 9.66
C TYR A 428 -16.67 6.03 8.55
N GLU A 429 -17.93 5.99 8.91
CA GLU A 429 -19.06 6.23 8.01
C GLU A 429 -19.56 7.64 8.24
N GLU A 430 -19.03 8.58 7.47
CA GLU A 430 -19.27 10.00 7.68
C GLU A 430 -19.42 10.75 6.34
N ARG A 431 -20.37 11.67 6.28
CA ARG A 431 -20.43 12.66 5.21
C ARG A 431 -19.43 13.77 5.53
N LEU A 432 -18.40 13.92 4.71
CA LEU A 432 -17.35 14.90 4.87
C LEU A 432 -17.38 15.93 3.74
N VAL A 433 -17.62 17.17 4.12
CA VAL A 433 -17.48 18.34 3.26
C VAL A 433 -16.46 19.26 3.90
N LEU A 434 -15.33 19.45 3.22
CA LEU A 434 -14.21 20.25 3.70
C LEU A 434 -14.10 21.52 2.85
N ASP A 435 -14.50 22.65 3.41
CA ASP A 435 -14.37 23.97 2.80
C ASP A 435 -13.24 24.74 3.46
N LEU A 436 -12.12 24.95 2.73
CA LEU A 436 -10.90 25.56 3.24
C LEU A 436 -10.90 27.07 2.92
N GLU A 437 -10.60 27.88 3.92
CA GLU A 437 -10.38 29.32 3.71
C GLU A 437 -9.01 29.57 3.04
N PRO A 438 -8.82 30.75 2.43
CA PRO A 438 -7.54 31.09 1.81
C PRO A 438 -6.35 30.96 2.76
N GLY A 439 -5.31 30.25 2.29
CA GLY A 439 -4.06 30.02 3.05
C GLY A 439 -4.16 28.99 4.18
N GLU A 440 -5.25 28.23 4.29
CA GLU A 440 -5.35 27.14 5.24
C GLU A 440 -4.64 25.88 4.76
N TYR A 441 -4.07 25.15 5.70
CA TYR A 441 -3.48 23.83 5.49
C TYR A 441 -4.23 22.79 6.31
N VAL A 442 -4.85 21.83 5.65
CA VAL A 442 -5.60 20.75 6.29
C VAL A 442 -4.98 19.41 5.91
N GLN A 443 -4.56 18.66 6.92
CA GLN A 443 -4.08 17.30 6.73
C GLN A 443 -4.98 16.32 7.47
N LEU A 444 -5.60 15.40 6.72
CA LEU A 444 -6.29 14.24 7.27
C LEU A 444 -5.36 13.05 7.13
N ARG A 445 -4.85 12.54 8.25
CA ARG A 445 -3.86 11.46 8.26
C ARG A 445 -4.20 10.32 9.19
N ALA A 446 -3.78 9.11 8.84
CA ALA A 446 -3.74 7.99 9.75
C ALA A 446 -2.50 8.07 10.63
N ALA A 447 -2.64 7.73 11.91
CA ALA A 447 -1.49 7.57 12.80
C ALA A 447 -0.58 6.41 12.33
N PRO A 448 0.71 6.39 12.75
CA PRO A 448 1.61 5.30 12.40
C PRO A 448 1.03 3.93 12.79
N ARG A 449 1.11 2.97 11.86
CA ARG A 449 0.57 1.62 12.04
C ARG A 449 -0.94 1.55 12.25
N CYS A 450 -1.70 2.55 11.77
CA CYS A 450 -3.16 2.52 11.70
C CYS A 450 -3.61 2.52 10.26
N ARG A 451 -4.72 1.83 10.00
CA ARG A 451 -5.40 1.74 8.71
C ARG A 451 -6.86 2.12 8.84
N PRO A 452 -7.19 3.40 9.05
CA PRO A 452 -8.58 3.83 9.11
C PRO A 452 -9.25 3.62 7.75
N VAL A 453 -10.50 3.20 7.81
CA VAL A 453 -11.35 3.02 6.63
C VAL A 453 -12.38 4.14 6.60
N LEU A 454 -12.36 4.95 5.55
CA LEU A 454 -13.38 5.95 5.30
C LEU A 454 -14.41 5.38 4.33
N ARG A 455 -15.62 5.08 4.83
CA ARG A 455 -16.72 4.59 4.01
C ARG A 455 -17.67 5.73 3.69
N LEU A 456 -17.70 6.10 2.41
CA LEU A 456 -18.53 7.17 1.88
C LEU A 456 -19.84 6.58 1.35
N LEU A 457 -20.93 6.82 2.06
CA LEU A 457 -22.27 6.33 1.74
C LEU A 457 -23.14 7.48 1.23
N ASP A 458 -24.14 7.15 0.39
CA ASP A 458 -25.17 8.11 0.00
C ASP A 458 -26.17 8.26 1.14
N TYR A 459 -26.14 9.35 1.85
CA TYR A 459 -27.09 9.67 2.91
C TYR A 459 -28.40 10.24 2.38
N ARG A 460 -28.38 10.74 1.13
CA ARG A 460 -29.56 11.26 0.43
C ARG A 460 -29.80 10.46 -0.85
N VAL A 461 -31.06 10.11 -1.10
CA VAL A 461 -31.45 9.29 -2.26
C VAL A 461 -31.14 9.99 -3.59
N ASP A 462 -31.15 11.31 -3.62
CA ASP A 462 -31.08 12.12 -4.84
C ASP A 462 -29.73 12.78 -5.07
N GLN A 463 -28.77 12.66 -4.15
CA GLN A 463 -27.46 13.33 -4.27
C GLN A 463 -26.32 12.41 -3.82
N PRO A 464 -25.29 12.25 -4.67
CA PRO A 464 -24.07 11.56 -4.25
C PRO A 464 -23.35 12.35 -3.15
N ASP A 465 -22.90 11.65 -2.09
CA ASP A 465 -22.15 12.24 -0.99
C ASP A 465 -20.67 11.78 -1.02
N PRO A 466 -19.84 12.25 -1.98
CA PRO A 466 -18.39 11.99 -2.00
C PRO A 466 -17.69 12.74 -0.87
N LEU A 467 -16.41 12.47 -0.66
CA LEU A 467 -15.55 13.37 0.09
C LEU A 467 -15.36 14.64 -0.74
N HIS A 468 -16.05 15.69 -0.35
CA HIS A 468 -16.06 16.94 -1.10
C HIS A 468 -15.06 17.94 -0.51
N ILE A 469 -14.16 18.45 -1.36
CA ILE A 469 -13.12 19.40 -0.98
C ILE A 469 -13.24 20.63 -1.84
N THR A 470 -13.41 21.77 -1.16
CA THR A 470 -13.35 23.09 -1.78
C THR A 470 -12.34 23.95 -1.03
N GLY A 471 -11.84 24.99 -1.64
CA GLY A 471 -10.92 25.88 -0.94
C GLY A 471 -10.62 27.15 -1.67
N GLY A 472 -10.13 28.14 -0.88
CA GLY A 472 -9.68 29.43 -1.39
C GLY A 472 -8.22 29.41 -1.85
N ALA A 473 -7.77 30.59 -2.34
CA ALA A 473 -6.40 30.77 -2.83
C ALA A 473 -5.35 30.35 -1.79
N ALA A 474 -4.30 29.64 -2.22
CA ALA A 474 -3.20 29.13 -1.40
C ALA A 474 -3.61 28.12 -0.31
N ALA A 475 -4.87 27.67 -0.26
CA ALA A 475 -5.27 26.59 0.61
C ALA A 475 -4.69 25.24 0.11
N ARG A 476 -4.37 24.33 1.04
CA ARG A 476 -3.75 23.04 0.75
C ARG A 476 -4.44 21.93 1.52
N PHE A 477 -4.69 20.81 0.86
CA PHE A 477 -5.26 19.62 1.48
C PHE A 477 -4.35 18.40 1.29
N VAL A 478 -4.18 17.61 2.35
CA VAL A 478 -3.41 16.36 2.32
C VAL A 478 -4.25 15.23 2.90
N LEU A 479 -4.35 14.13 2.15
CA LEU A 479 -4.92 12.86 2.60
C LEU A 479 -3.80 11.81 2.69
N ASP A 480 -3.61 11.18 3.87
CA ASP A 480 -2.47 10.30 4.12
C ASP A 480 -2.87 9.03 4.89
N GLY A 481 -2.68 7.87 4.28
CA GLY A 481 -2.78 6.57 4.94
C GLY A 481 -4.18 5.97 5.07
N PHE A 482 -5.16 6.44 4.33
CA PHE A 482 -6.55 5.97 4.39
C PHE A 482 -6.86 4.88 3.36
N LEU A 483 -7.76 3.97 3.75
CA LEU A 483 -8.57 3.19 2.82
C LEU A 483 -9.90 3.89 2.62
N VAL A 484 -10.20 4.34 1.40
CA VAL A 484 -11.46 5.01 1.05
C VAL A 484 -12.30 4.07 0.18
N THR A 485 -13.54 3.83 0.57
CA THR A 485 -14.50 2.97 -0.13
C THR A 485 -15.88 3.62 -0.21
N GLY A 486 -16.71 3.17 -1.11
CA GLY A 486 -18.05 3.69 -1.37
C GLY A 486 -18.02 4.74 -2.47
N ARG A 487 -18.02 6.02 -2.14
CA ARG A 487 -17.91 7.11 -3.11
C ARG A 487 -16.45 7.54 -3.29
N GLY A 488 -16.20 8.30 -4.36
CA GLY A 488 -14.88 8.88 -4.62
C GLY A 488 -14.66 10.22 -3.92
N LEU A 489 -13.56 10.86 -4.29
CA LEU A 489 -13.15 12.18 -3.85
C LEU A 489 -13.51 13.21 -4.94
N VAL A 490 -14.11 14.34 -4.57
CA VAL A 490 -14.40 15.45 -5.48
C VAL A 490 -13.68 16.70 -5.00
N VAL A 491 -12.79 17.22 -5.85
CA VAL A 491 -12.14 18.51 -5.66
C VAL A 491 -12.82 19.50 -6.57
N ALA A 492 -13.53 20.48 -6.00
CA ALA A 492 -14.29 21.45 -6.79
C ALA A 492 -13.72 22.86 -6.64
N GLY A 493 -13.75 23.61 -7.75
CA GLY A 493 -13.48 25.03 -7.74
C GLY A 493 -14.57 25.80 -7.00
N HIS A 494 -14.24 26.98 -6.50
CA HIS A 494 -15.17 27.80 -5.74
C HIS A 494 -16.35 28.24 -6.63
N ARG A 495 -17.58 27.90 -6.22
CA ARG A 495 -18.81 28.42 -6.85
C ARG A 495 -19.17 29.72 -6.18
N PRO A 496 -19.17 30.86 -6.88
CA PRO A 496 -19.74 32.10 -6.32
C PRO A 496 -21.27 31.92 -6.21
N GLY A 497 -21.82 31.93 -5.00
CA GLY A 497 -23.23 32.10 -4.72
C GLY A 497 -24.09 30.85 -4.50
N GLY A 498 -23.59 29.79 -3.97
CA GLY A 498 -24.42 28.68 -3.44
C GLY A 498 -24.75 28.90 -1.95
N ASP A 499 -26.03 28.83 -1.63
CA ASP A 499 -26.62 29.00 -0.29
C ASP A 499 -25.80 28.32 0.81
N ARG A 500 -25.11 29.13 1.64
CA ARG A 500 -24.42 28.67 2.86
C ARG A 500 -25.38 28.34 4.02
N ASP A 501 -26.65 28.73 3.90
CA ASP A 501 -27.60 28.71 5.01
C ASP A 501 -28.52 27.49 5.05
N ALA A 502 -28.49 26.60 4.03
CA ALA A 502 -29.39 25.45 3.98
C ALA A 502 -28.88 24.18 4.72
N GLU A 503 -27.62 24.12 5.11
CA GLU A 503 -27.01 22.87 5.62
C GLU A 503 -26.91 22.76 7.14
N ASP A 504 -27.04 23.85 7.89
CA ASP A 504 -26.86 23.83 9.37
C ASP A 504 -28.14 23.47 10.16
N ASN A 505 -29.30 23.33 9.49
CA ASN A 505 -30.60 23.13 10.16
C ASN A 505 -31.13 21.68 10.15
N SER A 506 -30.38 20.68 9.68
CA SER A 506 -30.90 19.30 9.58
C SER A 506 -30.49 18.34 10.70
N ASP A 507 -29.70 18.75 11.68
CA ASP A 507 -29.20 17.89 12.77
C ASP A 507 -30.01 18.00 14.11
N SER A 508 -31.20 18.63 14.11
CA SER A 508 -32.09 18.67 15.27
C SER A 508 -33.21 17.60 15.17
N TYR A 509 -32.87 16.34 15.12
CA TYR A 509 -33.80 15.28 15.54
C TYR A 509 -33.26 14.63 16.83
N GLY A 510 -33.60 15.28 17.94
CA GLY A 510 -33.64 14.71 19.27
C GLY A 510 -35.03 14.14 19.49
N ASP A 511 -35.06 12.96 19.94
CA ASP A 511 -36.01 12.22 20.75
C ASP A 511 -37.31 12.95 21.18
N GLY A 512 -38.49 12.30 20.95
CA GLY A 512 -39.68 12.57 21.75
C GLY A 512 -41.01 12.73 21.04
N SER A 513 -41.75 11.66 20.95
CA SER A 513 -43.19 11.48 21.11
C SER A 513 -44.22 12.34 20.36
N ASN A 514 -45.09 11.62 19.66
CA ASN A 514 -46.54 11.78 19.45
C ASN A 514 -47.14 13.16 19.04
N GLY A 515 -47.80 13.14 17.93
CA GLY A 515 -48.85 14.10 17.58
C GLY A 515 -49.29 14.01 16.12
N MET A 516 -50.35 13.21 15.88
CA MET A 516 -51.12 13.26 14.64
C MET A 516 -51.54 14.71 14.31
N ASN A 517 -51.37 15.13 13.07
CA ASN A 517 -52.41 15.92 12.38
C ASN A 517 -52.25 15.87 10.86
N VAL A 518 -53.44 15.76 10.23
CA VAL A 518 -53.74 15.52 8.83
C VAL A 518 -53.68 16.85 8.05
N PRO A 519 -53.44 16.82 6.71
CA PRO A 519 -53.22 18.01 5.88
C PRO A 519 -54.49 18.64 5.37
N PRO A 520 -54.48 19.86 4.85
CA PRO A 520 -55.46 20.33 3.90
C PRO A 520 -54.89 20.47 2.49
N SER A 521 -55.76 20.09 1.59
CA SER A 521 -55.71 20.01 0.14
C SER A 521 -55.79 21.34 -0.59
N ARG A 522 -55.21 21.31 -1.81
CA ARG A 522 -55.67 21.99 -3.04
C ARG A 522 -55.46 23.51 -3.26
N GLY A 523 -54.85 23.81 -4.39
CA GLY A 523 -55.04 25.03 -5.16
C GLY A 523 -54.45 24.86 -6.56
N TYR A 524 -55.33 24.78 -7.55
CA TYR A 524 -55.03 24.81 -8.98
C TYR A 524 -54.79 26.24 -9.45
N GLY A 525 -53.93 26.40 -10.49
CA GLY A 525 -54.09 27.43 -11.52
C GLY A 525 -53.04 28.51 -11.56
N GLU A 526 -52.22 28.50 -12.56
CA GLU A 526 -52.32 29.47 -13.68
C GLU A 526 -51.10 29.35 -14.61
N GLU A 527 -51.41 29.30 -15.88
CA GLU A 527 -50.47 29.35 -17.01
C GLU A 527 -49.73 30.71 -17.02
N ALA A 528 -48.42 30.67 -17.22
CA ALA A 528 -47.68 31.85 -17.62
C ALA A 528 -46.78 31.53 -18.82
N THR A 529 -47.05 32.26 -19.83
CA THR A 529 -46.55 32.37 -21.20
C THR A 529 -45.03 32.46 -21.33
N ASP A 530 -44.52 31.73 -22.33
CA ASP A 530 -43.19 31.84 -22.91
C ASP A 530 -42.82 33.27 -23.32
N GLY A 531 -41.71 33.75 -22.75
CA GLY A 531 -40.92 34.86 -23.28
C GLY A 531 -39.45 34.47 -23.32
N PRO A 532 -38.66 34.82 -24.34
CA PRO A 532 -37.25 34.43 -24.42
C PRO A 532 -36.45 35.12 -23.32
N SER A 533 -35.93 34.33 -22.40
CA SER A 533 -35.03 34.84 -21.39
C SER A 533 -33.67 35.17 -22.01
N GLU A 534 -33.41 36.45 -22.16
CA GLU A 534 -32.08 36.98 -22.38
C GLU A 534 -31.20 36.58 -21.17
N THR A 535 -30.22 35.71 -21.41
CA THR A 535 -29.14 35.42 -20.46
C THR A 535 -28.34 36.70 -20.22
N PRO A 536 -28.16 37.17 -18.98
CA PRO A 536 -27.29 38.30 -18.69
C PRO A 536 -25.85 37.96 -19.04
N LEU A 537 -25.26 38.73 -19.93
CA LEU A 537 -23.87 38.60 -20.40
C LEU A 537 -22.81 39.05 -19.36
N ASP A 538 -23.21 39.45 -18.17
CA ASP A 538 -22.32 39.91 -17.09
C ASP A 538 -22.53 39.09 -15.82
N ALA A 539 -22.15 37.81 -15.85
CA ALA A 539 -21.82 37.10 -14.59
C ALA A 539 -20.46 37.62 -14.13
N PRO A 540 -20.32 38.09 -12.88
CA PRO A 540 -19.03 38.55 -12.37
C PRO A 540 -18.01 37.43 -12.50
N GLU A 541 -16.81 37.75 -13.01
CA GLU A 541 -15.69 36.84 -13.11
C GLU A 541 -15.48 36.16 -11.75
N PRO A 542 -15.29 34.82 -11.71
CA PRO A 542 -15.03 34.13 -10.47
C PRO A 542 -13.79 34.74 -9.84
N LYS A 543 -13.94 35.25 -8.64
CA LYS A 543 -12.80 35.74 -7.84
C LYS A 543 -11.77 34.62 -7.73
N THR A 544 -10.55 34.87 -8.18
CA THR A 544 -9.37 34.01 -8.14
C THR A 544 -9.18 33.44 -6.75
N GLY A 545 -9.60 32.22 -6.50
CA GLY A 545 -9.66 31.64 -5.17
C GLY A 545 -9.78 30.13 -5.18
N ASP A 546 -9.07 29.43 -6.09
CA ASP A 546 -9.02 27.97 -6.10
C ASP A 546 -8.01 27.45 -5.10
N LEU A 547 -8.31 26.27 -4.54
CA LEU A 547 -7.39 25.42 -3.78
C LEU A 547 -6.07 25.27 -4.54
N CYS A 548 -4.93 25.44 -3.86
CA CYS A 548 -3.62 25.41 -4.50
C CYS A 548 -3.17 23.99 -4.80
N ASP A 549 -3.11 23.15 -3.75
CA ASP A 549 -2.58 21.79 -3.83
C ASP A 549 -3.49 20.78 -3.12
N VAL A 550 -3.69 19.62 -3.76
CA VAL A 550 -4.27 18.43 -3.15
C VAL A 550 -3.26 17.31 -3.26
N THR A 551 -2.84 16.78 -2.12
CA THR A 551 -1.89 15.66 -2.06
C THR A 551 -2.56 14.43 -1.47
N ILE A 552 -2.48 13.32 -2.18
CA ILE A 552 -2.96 11.99 -1.75
C ILE A 552 -1.76 11.07 -1.68
N ARG A 553 -1.42 10.57 -0.50
CA ARG A 553 -0.27 9.70 -0.35
C ARG A 553 -0.56 8.53 0.57
N HIS A 554 0.04 7.37 0.25
CA HIS A 554 -0.19 6.14 0.99
C HIS A 554 -1.67 5.82 1.19
N CYS A 555 -2.52 6.15 0.19
CA CYS A 555 -3.96 5.93 0.26
C CYS A 555 -4.41 4.85 -0.71
N THR A 556 -5.45 4.15 -0.34
CA THR A 556 -6.19 3.29 -1.25
C THR A 556 -7.57 3.89 -1.47
N LEU A 557 -7.84 4.40 -2.66
CA LEU A 557 -9.19 4.71 -3.11
C LEU A 557 -9.64 3.51 -3.95
N VAL A 558 -10.47 2.66 -3.35
CA VAL A 558 -10.82 1.34 -3.93
C VAL A 558 -11.29 1.47 -5.38
N PRO A 559 -10.59 0.82 -6.35
CA PRO A 559 -10.99 0.87 -7.74
C PRO A 559 -12.42 0.33 -7.92
N GLY A 560 -13.32 1.13 -8.53
CA GLY A 560 -14.74 0.78 -8.64
C GLY A 560 -15.52 0.90 -7.32
N TRP A 561 -15.03 1.71 -6.39
CA TRP A 561 -15.61 2.12 -5.10
C TRP A 561 -15.75 1.01 -4.06
N ASP A 562 -16.05 -0.22 -4.45
CA ASP A 562 -16.26 -1.37 -3.57
C ASP A 562 -16.08 -2.68 -4.35
N LEU A 563 -15.99 -3.81 -3.65
CA LEU A 563 -15.77 -5.12 -4.23
C LEU A 563 -16.96 -6.06 -3.99
N GLU A 564 -17.18 -6.97 -4.95
CA GLU A 564 -17.99 -8.17 -4.74
C GLU A 564 -17.14 -9.26 -4.05
N CYS A 565 -17.78 -10.35 -3.62
CA CYS A 565 -17.08 -11.43 -2.93
C CYS A 565 -15.93 -12.05 -3.74
N ASP A 566 -16.00 -12.05 -5.06
CA ASP A 566 -14.95 -12.55 -5.98
C ASP A 566 -13.88 -11.49 -6.32
N CYS A 567 -13.79 -10.40 -5.58
CA CYS A 567 -12.92 -9.26 -5.85
C CYS A 567 -13.23 -8.52 -7.16
N SER A 568 -14.41 -8.70 -7.76
CA SER A 568 -14.83 -7.88 -8.90
C SER A 568 -15.35 -6.52 -8.42
N PRO A 569 -14.98 -5.42 -9.10
CA PRO A 569 -15.44 -4.07 -8.72
C PRO A 569 -16.94 -3.89 -8.89
N ARG A 570 -17.62 -3.30 -7.90
CA ARG A 570 -19.08 -3.05 -7.94
C ARG A 570 -19.49 -1.95 -8.91
N ARG A 571 -18.74 -0.85 -8.92
CA ARG A 571 -19.02 0.36 -9.70
C ARG A 571 -17.87 0.68 -10.64
N ARG A 572 -17.74 -0.12 -11.68
CA ARG A 572 -16.59 -0.09 -12.59
C ARG A 572 -16.44 1.23 -13.36
N ASP A 573 -17.55 1.95 -13.59
CA ASP A 573 -17.59 3.16 -14.41
C ASP A 573 -17.37 4.46 -13.61
N GLU A 574 -17.35 4.35 -12.30
CA GLU A 574 -17.30 5.52 -11.42
C GLU A 574 -15.86 5.91 -11.08
N PRO A 575 -15.51 7.20 -11.15
CA PRO A 575 -14.16 7.66 -10.85
C PRO A 575 -13.86 7.65 -9.35
N SER A 576 -12.61 7.37 -9.01
CA SER A 576 -12.13 7.53 -7.63
C SER A 576 -11.82 8.99 -7.29
N ILE A 577 -11.41 9.79 -8.28
CA ILE A 577 -11.12 11.22 -8.10
C ILE A 577 -11.76 12.01 -9.24
N THR A 578 -12.49 13.04 -8.87
CA THR A 578 -13.04 14.01 -9.83
C THR A 578 -12.49 15.40 -9.52
N LEU A 579 -11.84 16.03 -10.49
CA LEU A 579 -11.44 17.42 -10.47
C LEU A 579 -12.52 18.24 -11.20
N ASP A 580 -13.41 18.91 -10.46
CA ASP A 580 -14.53 19.66 -11.03
C ASP A 580 -14.19 21.14 -11.12
N ARG A 581 -13.84 21.60 -12.32
CA ARG A 581 -13.57 23.02 -12.65
C ARG A 581 -12.61 23.70 -11.69
N THR A 582 -11.60 22.98 -11.25
CA THR A 582 -10.57 23.46 -10.33
C THR A 582 -9.21 23.60 -11.03
N ARG A 583 -8.39 24.52 -10.55
CA ARG A 583 -6.98 24.68 -10.93
C ARG A 583 -6.03 24.06 -9.91
N ALA A 584 -6.56 23.38 -8.90
CA ALA A 584 -5.76 22.72 -7.90
C ALA A 584 -4.77 21.75 -8.55
N ARG A 585 -3.51 21.80 -8.10
CA ARG A 585 -2.53 20.80 -8.46
C ARG A 585 -2.84 19.53 -7.68
N LEU A 586 -3.07 18.42 -8.37
CA LEU A 586 -3.22 17.09 -7.77
C LEU A 586 -1.88 16.36 -7.76
N VAL A 587 -1.46 15.90 -6.60
CA VAL A 587 -0.28 15.04 -6.41
C VAL A 587 -0.72 13.73 -5.78
N VAL A 588 -0.38 12.60 -6.41
CA VAL A 588 -0.69 11.25 -5.90
C VAL A 588 0.59 10.46 -5.79
N GLU A 589 0.89 9.95 -4.59
CA GLU A 589 2.13 9.25 -4.29
C GLU A 589 1.87 7.95 -3.52
N HIS A 590 2.61 6.87 -3.84
CA HIS A 590 2.57 5.58 -3.13
C HIS A 590 1.15 5.07 -2.85
N SER A 591 0.25 5.23 -3.83
CA SER A 591 -1.20 5.03 -3.64
C SER A 591 -1.76 3.99 -4.62
N ILE A 592 -2.94 3.47 -4.28
CA ILE A 592 -3.76 2.65 -5.19
C ILE A 592 -5.03 3.44 -5.43
N ILE A 593 -5.29 3.81 -6.67
CA ILE A 593 -6.46 4.62 -7.02
C ILE A 593 -7.17 4.06 -8.25
N GLY A 594 -8.48 4.28 -8.33
CA GLY A 594 -9.25 4.05 -9.53
C GLY A 594 -9.09 5.19 -10.55
N SER A 595 -10.02 5.31 -11.50
CA SER A 595 -9.93 6.33 -12.56
C SER A 595 -10.01 7.75 -12.01
N ILE A 596 -9.38 8.68 -12.74
CA ILE A 596 -9.41 10.11 -12.47
C ILE A 596 -10.16 10.81 -13.62
N VAL A 597 -11.14 11.64 -13.28
CA VAL A 597 -11.89 12.45 -14.22
C VAL A 597 -11.60 13.93 -13.97
N VAL A 598 -11.32 14.68 -15.05
CA VAL A 598 -11.05 16.12 -14.99
C VAL A 598 -12.13 16.85 -15.79
N SER A 599 -13.02 17.54 -15.09
CA SER A 599 -14.00 18.42 -15.69
C SER A 599 -13.43 19.84 -15.79
N GLY A 600 -13.20 20.34 -16.98
CA GLY A 600 -12.64 21.66 -17.21
C GLY A 600 -13.04 22.23 -18.55
N ASP A 601 -13.11 23.57 -18.64
CA ASP A 601 -13.39 24.29 -19.88
C ASP A 601 -12.08 24.88 -20.43
N GLU A 602 -11.63 24.36 -21.58
CA GLU A 602 -10.44 24.87 -22.30
C GLU A 602 -10.49 26.38 -22.59
N ARG A 603 -11.69 26.98 -22.60
CA ARG A 603 -11.88 28.39 -22.89
C ARG A 603 -11.68 29.30 -21.68
N ARG A 604 -11.67 28.73 -20.46
CA ARG A 604 -11.75 29.52 -19.21
C ARG A 604 -10.46 29.50 -18.35
N GLY A 605 -9.42 28.84 -18.75
CA GLY A 605 -8.19 28.84 -17.93
C GLY A 605 -7.06 28.00 -18.48
N ASP A 606 -5.94 28.02 -17.75
CA ASP A 606 -4.82 27.15 -17.99
C ASP A 606 -5.11 25.71 -17.54
N PRO A 607 -4.50 24.69 -18.17
CA PRO A 607 -4.70 23.31 -17.78
C PRO A 607 -4.18 23.04 -16.36
N GLY A 608 -4.95 22.33 -15.54
CA GLY A 608 -4.53 21.90 -14.20
C GLY A 608 -3.35 20.95 -14.26
N ALA A 609 -2.50 20.92 -13.22
CA ALA A 609 -1.38 20.02 -13.12
C ALA A 609 -1.75 18.76 -12.31
N VAL A 610 -1.48 17.58 -12.89
CA VAL A 610 -1.67 16.28 -12.21
C VAL A 610 -0.35 15.53 -12.23
N ALA A 611 0.19 15.20 -11.06
CA ALA A 611 1.42 14.43 -10.89
C ALA A 611 1.11 13.12 -10.14
N ILE A 612 1.52 12.00 -10.71
CA ILE A 612 1.30 10.67 -10.15
C ILE A 612 2.65 9.96 -10.08
N SER A 613 3.04 9.48 -8.91
CA SER A 613 4.29 8.74 -8.71
C SER A 613 4.10 7.50 -7.83
N ASP A 614 4.88 6.46 -8.09
CA ASP A 614 4.90 5.21 -7.31
C ASP A 614 3.48 4.69 -7.01
N THR A 615 2.59 4.68 -8.03
CA THR A 615 1.14 4.51 -7.83
C THR A 615 0.57 3.52 -8.84
N ILE A 616 -0.42 2.76 -8.40
CA ILE A 616 -1.27 1.95 -9.30
C ILE A 616 -2.53 2.75 -9.60
N LEU A 617 -2.71 3.15 -10.87
CA LEU A 617 -3.92 3.77 -11.40
C LEU A 617 -4.72 2.70 -12.14
N ASP A 618 -5.85 2.27 -11.57
CA ASP A 618 -6.59 1.09 -12.04
C ASP A 618 -8.03 1.45 -12.43
N ALA A 619 -8.30 1.51 -13.72
CA ALA A 619 -9.66 1.68 -14.26
C ALA A 619 -10.50 0.37 -14.22
N THR A 620 -10.07 -0.63 -13.45
CA THR A 620 -10.75 -1.95 -13.31
C THR A 620 -10.74 -2.85 -14.53
N SER A 621 -10.34 -2.34 -15.68
CA SER A 621 -10.17 -3.08 -16.94
C SER A 621 -9.29 -2.29 -17.91
N PRO A 622 -8.47 -2.96 -18.75
CA PRO A 622 -7.69 -2.31 -19.80
C PRO A 622 -8.55 -1.55 -20.84
N ASP A 623 -9.81 -1.94 -21.03
CA ASP A 623 -10.71 -1.34 -22.03
C ASP A 623 -11.40 -0.04 -21.52
N ARG A 624 -11.13 0.37 -20.27
CA ARG A 624 -11.73 1.52 -19.63
C ARG A 624 -10.78 2.71 -19.60
N LEU A 625 -11.34 3.89 -19.28
CA LEU A 625 -10.57 5.12 -19.16
C LEU A 625 -10.02 5.26 -17.75
N ALA A 626 -8.68 5.29 -17.62
CA ALA A 626 -8.01 5.53 -16.35
C ALA A 626 -7.87 7.03 -16.07
N PHE A 627 -7.73 7.84 -17.14
CA PHE A 627 -7.62 9.28 -17.01
C PHE A 627 -8.28 9.95 -18.23
N SER A 628 -9.31 10.76 -18.00
CA SER A 628 -10.07 11.43 -19.08
C SER A 628 -10.83 12.65 -18.59
N SER A 629 -11.48 13.36 -19.51
CA SER A 629 -12.54 14.30 -19.15
C SER A 629 -13.84 13.56 -18.80
N ASP A 630 -14.82 14.29 -18.27
CA ASP A 630 -16.16 13.81 -17.92
C ASP A 630 -16.95 13.26 -19.12
N ASP A 631 -16.71 13.82 -20.31
CA ASP A 631 -17.30 13.35 -21.58
C ASP A 631 -16.48 12.20 -22.23
N GLY A 632 -15.48 11.66 -21.54
CA GLY A 632 -14.60 10.60 -22.02
C GLY A 632 -13.62 11.04 -23.09
N ARG A 633 -13.45 12.35 -23.33
CA ARG A 633 -12.46 12.92 -24.25
C ARG A 633 -11.12 13.16 -23.53
N LEU A 634 -10.31 14.06 -24.09
CA LEU A 634 -9.03 14.45 -23.54
C LEU A 634 -9.21 15.31 -22.30
N ALA A 635 -8.68 14.91 -21.17
CA ALA A 635 -8.64 15.69 -19.93
C ALA A 635 -7.80 16.96 -20.14
N TYR A 636 -8.33 18.11 -19.82
CA TYR A 636 -7.63 19.39 -19.95
C TYR A 636 -6.67 19.59 -18.78
N SER A 637 -5.53 18.90 -18.84
CA SER A 637 -4.51 18.93 -17.79
C SER A 637 -3.10 18.69 -18.33
N HIS A 638 -2.10 19.13 -17.57
CA HIS A 638 -0.69 18.71 -17.69
C HIS A 638 -0.46 17.50 -16.82
N LEU A 639 -0.09 16.37 -17.42
CA LEU A 639 0.08 15.11 -16.73
C LEU A 639 1.56 14.75 -16.59
N THR A 640 1.99 14.41 -15.37
CA THR A 640 3.29 13.81 -15.05
C THR A 640 3.05 12.44 -14.43
N VAL A 641 3.71 11.39 -14.95
CA VAL A 641 3.58 10.01 -14.47
C VAL A 641 4.96 9.39 -14.30
N THR A 642 5.35 9.04 -13.10
CA THR A 642 6.65 8.46 -12.80
C THR A 642 6.50 7.19 -11.98
N CYS A 643 7.18 6.10 -12.39
CA CYS A 643 7.16 4.83 -11.64
C CYS A 643 5.74 4.33 -11.35
N CYS A 644 4.85 4.32 -12.37
CA CYS A 644 3.45 3.96 -12.18
C CYS A 644 3.04 2.74 -13.02
N THR A 645 2.07 1.99 -12.50
CA THR A 645 1.35 0.97 -13.27
C THR A 645 -0.05 1.46 -13.57
N VAL A 646 -0.36 1.67 -14.86
CA VAL A 646 -1.63 2.22 -15.32
C VAL A 646 -2.43 1.13 -16.04
N VAL A 647 -3.58 0.78 -15.47
CA VAL A 647 -4.54 -0.15 -16.06
C VAL A 647 -5.70 0.66 -16.63
N GLY A 648 -5.80 0.71 -17.95
CA GLY A 648 -6.80 1.50 -18.68
C GLY A 648 -6.20 2.58 -19.57
N GLU A 649 -7.03 3.11 -20.49
CA GLU A 649 -6.64 4.14 -21.47
C GLU A 649 -6.48 5.50 -20.78
N VAL A 650 -5.43 6.22 -21.14
CA VAL A 650 -5.15 7.58 -20.66
C VAL A 650 -5.33 8.58 -21.81
N ARG A 651 -6.14 9.60 -21.57
CA ARG A 651 -6.45 10.68 -22.52
C ARG A 651 -6.14 12.04 -21.89
N ALA A 652 -5.00 12.63 -22.21
CA ALA A 652 -4.53 13.89 -21.65
C ALA A 652 -4.33 14.96 -22.70
N HIS A 653 -4.51 16.23 -22.30
CA HIS A 653 -4.21 17.38 -23.16
C HIS A 653 -2.72 17.45 -23.48
N SER A 654 -1.88 17.37 -22.45
CA SER A 654 -0.43 17.34 -22.56
C SER A 654 0.21 16.51 -21.48
N VAL A 655 1.41 16.04 -21.76
CA VAL A 655 2.26 15.30 -20.83
C VAL A 655 3.53 16.11 -20.64
N GLU A 656 3.93 16.33 -19.42
CA GLU A 656 5.22 16.94 -19.08
C GLU A 656 6.34 15.88 -19.09
N LEU A 657 6.14 14.82 -18.31
CA LEU A 657 7.06 13.69 -18.23
C LEU A 657 6.27 12.40 -18.00
N VAL A 658 6.63 11.33 -18.71
CA VAL A 658 6.27 9.95 -18.36
C VAL A 658 7.55 9.14 -18.29
N GLU A 659 7.79 8.48 -17.16
CA GLU A 659 9.05 7.78 -16.91
C GLU A 659 8.83 6.51 -16.09
N ASN A 660 9.65 5.48 -16.36
CA ASN A 660 9.74 4.23 -15.60
C ASN A 660 8.37 3.55 -15.34
N SER A 661 7.42 3.72 -16.26
CA SER A 661 6.01 3.36 -16.04
C SER A 661 5.53 2.27 -16.99
N ILE A 662 4.44 1.60 -16.62
CA ILE A 662 3.77 0.61 -17.45
C ILE A 662 2.35 1.07 -17.75
N PHE A 663 1.99 1.15 -19.04
CA PHE A 663 0.62 1.36 -19.49
C PHE A 663 0.07 0.08 -20.11
N THR A 664 -1.01 -0.47 -19.56
CA THR A 664 -1.65 -1.66 -20.15
C THR A 664 -2.49 -1.31 -21.39
N SER A 665 -2.86 -0.05 -21.56
CA SER A 665 -3.69 0.49 -22.64
C SER A 665 -3.13 1.79 -23.22
N PRO A 666 -3.57 2.24 -24.40
CA PRO A 666 -2.94 3.36 -25.09
C PRO A 666 -2.95 4.68 -24.29
N LEU A 667 -1.83 5.38 -24.34
CA LEU A 667 -1.70 6.77 -23.93
C LEU A 667 -1.94 7.67 -25.13
N ARG A 668 -2.94 8.57 -25.04
CA ARG A 668 -3.30 9.54 -26.08
C ARG A 668 -3.14 10.96 -25.59
N VAL A 669 -2.26 11.71 -26.25
CA VAL A 669 -1.92 13.09 -25.90
C VAL A 669 -2.27 14.01 -27.06
N ALA A 670 -2.94 15.15 -26.77
CA ALA A 670 -3.26 16.14 -27.78
C ALA A 670 -2.01 16.91 -28.25
N ARG A 671 -1.26 17.49 -27.32
CA ARG A 671 -0.05 18.30 -27.61
C ARG A 671 1.20 17.43 -27.59
N ARG A 672 1.55 16.82 -28.72
CA ARG A 672 2.70 15.92 -28.85
C ARG A 672 4.05 16.63 -28.97
N GLN A 673 4.08 17.94 -29.08
CA GLN A 673 5.31 18.74 -29.13
C GLN A 673 5.85 19.08 -27.75
N LEU A 674 5.02 18.93 -26.71
CA LEU A 674 5.38 19.22 -25.33
C LEU A 674 5.71 17.94 -24.57
N GLY A 675 6.74 17.98 -23.73
CA GLY A 675 7.13 16.91 -22.83
C GLY A 675 7.87 15.74 -23.50
N CYS A 676 8.10 14.72 -22.73
CA CYS A 676 8.76 13.50 -23.19
C CYS A 676 8.23 12.25 -22.47
N VAL A 677 8.46 11.08 -23.11
CA VAL A 677 8.21 9.76 -22.53
C VAL A 677 9.51 8.97 -22.62
N ARG A 678 9.99 8.44 -21.50
CA ARG A 678 11.24 7.69 -21.44
C ARG A 678 11.12 6.45 -20.56
N TYR A 679 11.87 5.40 -20.87
CA TYR A 679 11.92 4.16 -20.10
C TYR A 679 10.54 3.64 -19.68
N THR A 680 9.59 3.59 -20.63
CA THR A 680 8.19 3.27 -20.34
C THR A 680 7.67 2.21 -21.31
N TYR A 681 6.86 1.29 -20.82
CA TYR A 681 6.12 0.40 -21.70
C TYR A 681 4.83 1.07 -22.17
N LEU A 682 4.65 1.15 -23.49
CA LEU A 682 3.48 1.73 -24.15
C LEU A 682 2.90 0.75 -25.18
N PRO A 683 1.65 0.33 -25.06
CA PRO A 683 1.07 -0.58 -26.05
C PRO A 683 0.94 0.11 -27.42
N PRO A 684 0.89 -0.71 -28.50
CA PRO A 684 0.65 -0.20 -29.85
C PRO A 684 -0.59 0.68 -29.94
N GLY A 685 -0.55 1.73 -30.78
CA GLY A 685 -1.64 2.71 -30.90
C GLY A 685 -1.56 3.90 -29.98
N SER A 686 -0.58 3.96 -29.07
CA SER A 686 -0.34 5.12 -28.23
C SER A 686 0.14 6.33 -29.05
N ARG A 687 -0.41 7.51 -28.77
CA ARG A 687 -0.08 8.79 -29.40
C ARG A 687 0.54 9.74 -28.37
N THR A 688 1.86 9.81 -28.35
CA THR A 688 2.64 10.47 -27.30
C THR A 688 3.57 11.53 -27.86
N PRO A 689 4.19 12.36 -27.01
CA PRO A 689 5.38 13.15 -27.34
C PRO A 689 6.56 12.25 -27.72
N ARG A 690 7.73 12.85 -27.85
CA ARG A 690 8.97 12.14 -28.19
C ARG A 690 9.24 11.02 -27.19
N ARG A 691 9.53 9.81 -27.70
CA ARG A 691 9.85 8.61 -26.90
C ARG A 691 11.37 8.40 -26.85
N TYR A 692 11.85 7.94 -25.70
CA TYR A 692 13.26 7.57 -25.50
C TYR A 692 13.32 6.25 -24.70
N HIS A 693 14.01 5.25 -25.23
CA HIS A 693 14.14 3.92 -24.62
C HIS A 693 12.83 3.27 -24.14
N CYS A 694 11.70 3.56 -24.82
CA CYS A 694 10.41 2.97 -24.51
C CYS A 694 10.25 1.56 -25.11
N GLN A 695 9.55 0.68 -24.41
CA GLN A 695 9.15 -0.64 -24.91
C GLN A 695 7.71 -0.59 -25.48
N PRO A 696 7.39 -1.35 -26.52
CA PRO A 696 8.28 -2.30 -27.23
C PRO A 696 9.19 -1.66 -28.28
N ASP A 697 9.11 -0.35 -28.53
CA ASP A 697 9.80 0.36 -29.62
C ASP A 697 11.32 0.05 -29.63
N ALA A 698 11.98 0.12 -28.46
CA ALA A 698 13.41 -0.15 -28.34
C ALA A 698 13.75 -1.61 -28.62
N GLY A 699 12.95 -2.55 -28.11
CA GLY A 699 13.17 -3.99 -28.31
C GLY A 699 12.91 -4.49 -29.74
N ILE A 700 12.10 -3.78 -30.52
CA ILE A 700 11.77 -4.13 -31.90
C ILE A 700 12.53 -3.28 -32.95
N ALA A 701 13.34 -2.33 -32.52
CA ALA A 701 14.01 -1.38 -33.42
C ALA A 701 14.84 -2.07 -34.53
N ASN A 702 15.50 -3.17 -34.19
CA ASN A 702 16.34 -3.98 -35.08
C ASN A 702 15.64 -5.22 -35.65
N ALA A 703 14.35 -5.41 -35.38
CA ALA A 703 13.61 -6.58 -35.85
C ALA A 703 13.13 -6.41 -37.30
N GLY A 704 13.23 -7.48 -38.10
CA GLY A 704 12.61 -7.51 -39.41
C GLY A 704 11.07 -7.41 -39.33
N ASP A 705 10.46 -6.89 -40.38
CA ASP A 705 9.01 -6.65 -40.41
C ASP A 705 8.17 -7.89 -40.13
N ASP A 706 8.62 -9.06 -40.56
CA ASP A 706 7.92 -10.36 -40.39
C ASP A 706 7.85 -10.81 -38.92
N VAL A 707 8.80 -10.40 -38.06
CA VAL A 707 8.89 -10.84 -36.68
C VAL A 707 8.56 -9.72 -35.67
N ARG A 708 8.40 -8.50 -36.15
CA ARG A 708 8.18 -7.29 -35.31
C ARG A 708 6.93 -7.44 -34.44
N ALA A 709 5.83 -7.92 -34.99
CA ALA A 709 4.59 -8.11 -34.24
C ALA A 709 4.74 -9.19 -33.15
N ALA A 710 5.38 -10.30 -33.45
CA ALA A 710 5.61 -11.37 -32.47
C ALA A 710 6.56 -10.91 -31.34
N GLN A 711 7.58 -10.11 -31.66
CA GLN A 711 8.47 -9.54 -30.65
C GLN A 711 7.78 -8.50 -29.78
N ALA A 712 6.92 -7.66 -30.36
CA ALA A 712 6.13 -6.71 -29.58
C ALA A 712 5.19 -7.43 -28.59
N GLU A 713 4.59 -8.54 -28.99
CA GLU A 713 3.76 -9.36 -28.09
C GLU A 713 4.59 -10.05 -27.00
N ARG A 714 5.79 -10.55 -27.32
CA ARG A 714 6.73 -11.10 -26.34
C ARG A 714 7.09 -10.09 -25.26
N LEU A 715 7.23 -8.81 -25.61
CA LEU A 715 7.61 -7.74 -24.70
C LEU A 715 6.46 -7.21 -23.83
N ARG A 716 5.27 -7.81 -23.96
CA ARG A 716 4.12 -7.39 -23.16
C ARG A 716 4.34 -7.69 -21.67
N PRO A 717 4.12 -6.72 -20.77
CA PRO A 717 4.18 -6.95 -19.34
C PRO A 717 3.16 -8.00 -18.89
N THR A 718 3.60 -8.91 -18.05
CA THR A 718 2.75 -9.91 -17.40
C THR A 718 2.76 -9.68 -15.89
N PHE A 719 1.60 -9.83 -15.25
CA PHE A 719 1.41 -9.58 -13.82
C PHE A 719 0.97 -10.86 -13.10
N THR A 720 1.30 -10.97 -11.83
CA THR A 720 0.78 -12.04 -10.96
C THR A 720 -0.74 -11.90 -10.84
N SER A 721 -1.22 -10.68 -10.59
CA SER A 721 -2.65 -10.34 -10.62
C SER A 721 -2.84 -8.86 -10.95
N LEU A 722 -3.89 -8.54 -11.72
CA LEU A 722 -4.42 -7.19 -11.92
C LEU A 722 -5.78 -6.98 -11.23
N ARG A 723 -6.20 -7.90 -10.35
CA ARG A 723 -7.42 -7.74 -9.55
C ARG A 723 -7.06 -7.20 -8.17
N TYR A 724 -7.58 -6.02 -7.83
CA TYR A 724 -7.45 -5.47 -6.48
C TYR A 724 -8.11 -6.43 -5.46
N GLY A 725 -7.44 -6.65 -4.32
CA GLY A 725 -7.85 -7.62 -3.30
C GLY A 725 -7.18 -9.00 -3.43
N HIS A 726 -6.55 -9.33 -4.55
CA HIS A 726 -5.73 -10.53 -4.68
C HIS A 726 -4.31 -10.30 -4.16
N PRO A 727 -3.66 -11.31 -3.55
CA PRO A 727 -2.23 -11.26 -3.28
C PRO A 727 -1.43 -11.06 -4.58
N GLY A 728 -0.35 -10.29 -4.52
CA GLY A 728 0.46 -9.98 -5.71
C GLY A 728 -0.21 -9.06 -6.73
N TYR A 729 -1.22 -8.27 -6.32
CA TYR A 729 -1.85 -7.25 -7.16
C TYR A 729 -0.83 -6.23 -7.67
N GLY A 730 -0.80 -6.03 -8.98
CA GLY A 730 0.14 -5.13 -9.66
C GLY A 730 1.58 -5.63 -9.74
N GLN A 731 1.93 -6.76 -9.12
CA GLN A 731 3.28 -7.34 -9.15
C GLN A 731 3.57 -7.98 -10.50
N LEU A 732 4.78 -7.73 -11.02
CA LEU A 732 5.24 -8.40 -12.24
C LEU A 732 5.43 -9.91 -12.02
N ALA A 733 4.94 -10.71 -12.96
CA ALA A 733 5.10 -12.16 -12.93
C ALA A 733 6.56 -12.58 -13.14
N ASP A 734 6.95 -13.75 -12.63
CA ASP A 734 8.31 -14.27 -12.78
C ASP A 734 8.73 -14.48 -14.26
N ALA A 735 7.78 -14.74 -15.14
CA ALA A 735 8.00 -14.93 -16.57
C ALA A 735 8.04 -13.62 -17.38
N VAL A 736 8.01 -12.45 -16.76
CA VAL A 736 8.07 -11.16 -17.44
C VAL A 736 9.38 -11.00 -18.22
N PRO A 737 9.36 -10.40 -19.43
CA PRO A 737 10.57 -10.16 -20.20
C PRO A 737 11.60 -9.30 -19.45
N ALA A 738 12.89 -9.59 -19.66
CA ALA A 738 13.98 -8.86 -19.03
C ALA A 738 13.94 -7.34 -19.35
N GLU A 739 13.46 -7.00 -20.55
CA GLU A 739 13.32 -5.61 -21.02
C GLU A 739 12.24 -4.83 -20.27
N ILE A 740 11.37 -5.49 -19.53
CA ILE A 740 10.39 -4.91 -18.59
C ILE A 740 10.92 -5.02 -17.17
N TRP A 741 11.47 -6.18 -16.79
CA TRP A 741 12.03 -6.45 -15.48
C TRP A 741 13.19 -5.54 -15.12
N ARG A 742 13.99 -5.09 -16.13
CA ARG A 742 15.12 -4.17 -16.00
C ARG A 742 15.00 -2.97 -16.95
N GLY A 743 13.78 -2.56 -17.22
CA GLY A 743 13.49 -1.58 -18.26
C GLY A 743 13.58 -0.13 -17.82
N ALA A 744 13.76 0.16 -16.53
CA ALA A 744 13.90 1.51 -16.00
C ALA A 744 15.28 2.13 -16.32
N ASP A 745 15.42 3.40 -16.12
CA ASP A 745 16.65 4.17 -16.38
C ASP A 745 17.82 3.74 -15.49
N ASP A 746 17.52 3.22 -14.31
CA ASP A 746 18.46 2.69 -13.31
C ASP A 746 18.50 1.15 -13.26
N GLU A 747 17.99 0.48 -14.31
CA GLU A 747 17.86 -0.98 -14.42
C GLU A 747 16.95 -1.63 -13.36
N ALA A 748 16.11 -0.85 -12.69
CA ALA A 748 15.02 -1.37 -11.86
C ALA A 748 13.84 -1.84 -12.73
N GLU A 749 12.84 -2.44 -12.09
CA GLU A 749 11.63 -2.83 -12.80
C GLU A 749 10.78 -1.61 -13.19
N LEU A 750 10.05 -1.72 -14.31
CA LEU A 750 9.07 -0.72 -14.69
C LEU A 750 7.82 -0.82 -13.80
N GLY A 751 7.16 0.31 -13.59
CA GLY A 751 5.88 0.36 -12.91
C GLY A 751 5.94 0.73 -11.44
N ALA A 752 4.84 0.50 -10.73
CA ALA A 752 4.59 1.02 -9.39
C ALA A 752 5.50 0.46 -8.27
N PHE A 753 6.25 -0.61 -8.54
CA PHE A 753 7.18 -1.22 -7.59
C PHE A 753 8.65 -0.97 -7.93
N HIS A 754 8.92 0.04 -8.76
CA HIS A 754 10.26 0.45 -9.16
C HIS A 754 11.20 0.66 -7.97
N ASP A 755 10.76 1.31 -6.91
CA ASP A 755 11.52 1.66 -5.72
C ASP A 755 11.94 0.45 -4.86
N LEU A 756 11.43 -0.75 -5.17
CA LEU A 756 11.83 -1.99 -4.50
C LEU A 756 13.16 -2.54 -5.04
N TYR A 757 13.64 -2.10 -6.20
CA TYR A 757 14.88 -2.59 -6.82
C TYR A 757 14.98 -4.13 -6.88
N GLN A 758 13.86 -4.80 -7.20
CA GLN A 758 13.80 -6.27 -7.20
C GLN A 758 14.80 -6.94 -8.16
N PRO A 759 15.04 -6.42 -9.39
CA PRO A 759 16.06 -6.97 -10.29
C PRO A 759 17.46 -6.95 -9.70
N GLN A 760 17.85 -5.84 -9.08
CA GLN A 760 19.15 -5.66 -8.46
C GLN A 760 19.31 -6.58 -7.24
N ARG A 761 18.28 -6.67 -6.39
CA ARG A 761 18.25 -7.60 -5.24
C ARG A 761 18.40 -9.05 -5.70
N ALA A 762 17.67 -9.46 -6.74
CA ALA A 762 17.77 -10.81 -7.29
C ALA A 762 19.15 -11.09 -7.89
N ALA A 763 19.76 -10.11 -8.58
CA ALA A 763 21.12 -10.22 -9.12
C ALA A 763 22.16 -10.35 -7.99
N ASN A 764 22.04 -9.51 -6.95
CA ASN A 764 22.89 -9.55 -5.77
C ASN A 764 22.82 -10.90 -5.07
N LEU A 765 21.60 -11.39 -4.83
CA LEU A 765 21.40 -12.69 -4.22
C LEU A 765 22.03 -13.81 -5.04
N ARG A 766 21.92 -13.77 -6.36
CA ARG A 766 22.53 -14.79 -7.24
C ARG A 766 24.06 -14.82 -7.10
N VAL A 767 24.71 -13.66 -7.09
CA VAL A 767 26.17 -13.57 -6.91
C VAL A 767 26.59 -14.07 -5.54
N ARG A 768 25.81 -13.78 -4.49
CA ARG A 768 26.09 -14.32 -3.14
C ARG A 768 25.87 -15.81 -3.07
N LEU A 769 24.83 -16.36 -3.69
CA LEU A 769 24.62 -17.82 -3.74
C LEU A 769 25.80 -18.51 -4.42
N ASP A 770 26.34 -17.98 -5.51
CA ASP A 770 27.53 -18.54 -6.17
C ASP A 770 28.76 -18.55 -5.25
N GLU A 771 28.90 -17.54 -4.36
CA GLU A 771 29.97 -17.50 -3.38
C GLU A 771 29.77 -18.48 -2.21
N TYR A 772 28.54 -18.61 -1.69
CA TYR A 772 28.26 -19.29 -0.42
C TYR A 772 27.68 -20.70 -0.54
N THR A 773 27.22 -21.11 -1.73
CA THR A 773 26.69 -22.47 -1.97
C THR A 773 27.79 -23.54 -1.75
N PRO A 774 27.45 -24.71 -1.20
CA PRO A 774 28.38 -25.82 -1.04
C PRO A 774 29.04 -26.23 -2.36
N ALA A 775 30.31 -26.59 -2.33
CA ALA A 775 31.03 -27.02 -3.53
C ALA A 775 30.36 -28.26 -4.17
N GLY A 776 30.15 -28.20 -5.49
CA GLY A 776 29.53 -29.27 -6.25
C GLY A 776 27.99 -29.25 -6.25
N THR A 777 27.38 -28.22 -5.68
CA THR A 777 25.93 -27.97 -5.77
C THR A 777 25.61 -26.76 -6.64
N GLU A 778 24.45 -26.75 -7.27
CA GLU A 778 23.91 -25.63 -8.06
C GLU A 778 22.67 -25.09 -7.35
N SER A 779 22.65 -23.79 -7.09
CA SER A 779 21.52 -23.13 -6.42
C SER A 779 20.63 -22.42 -7.43
N GLY A 780 19.31 -22.61 -7.33
CA GLY A 780 18.29 -21.87 -8.07
C GLY A 780 17.47 -20.98 -7.16
N ILE A 781 17.07 -19.80 -7.65
CA ILE A 781 16.11 -18.90 -6.96
C ILE A 781 14.73 -19.15 -7.55
N TYR A 782 13.75 -19.43 -6.69
CA TYR A 782 12.36 -19.66 -7.05
C TYR A 782 11.47 -18.66 -6.33
N PHE A 783 10.76 -17.82 -7.07
CA PHE A 783 9.82 -16.88 -6.49
C PHE A 783 8.52 -17.57 -6.11
N THR A 784 8.09 -17.34 -4.87
CA THR A 784 6.85 -17.87 -4.31
C THR A 784 5.89 -16.70 -4.10
N THR A 785 4.74 -16.70 -4.76
CA THR A 785 3.76 -15.60 -4.71
C THR A 785 2.36 -16.11 -4.39
#